data_58eb371e04066b8b9ff1609f766ff54a
#
_entry.id   58eb371e04066b8b9ff1609f766ff54a
#
_cell.length_a   1.000
_cell.length_b   1.000
_cell.length_c   1.000
_cell.angle_alpha   90.00
_cell.angle_beta   90.00
_cell.angle_gamma   90.00
#
_symmetry.space_group_name_H-M   'P 1'
#
loop_
_entity.id
_entity.type
_entity.pdbx_description
1 polymer ?
#
loop_
_entity_poly.entity_id
_entity_poly.type
_entity_poly.pdbx_seq_one_letter_code
_entity_poly.pdbx_strand_id
1 'polypeptide(L)'
;MKWYEDSAATDNGESRMTKQAIRIKAKALRVKLKTTIRHAAATRNEGESIWVQAKRNGNIGYGEGCPRNYVAGDDLESSVKWAEENFSTKKVNLETIDDLKQWVEDNSTIIDKYPSAWCAIEMALLDLFSREKGCSVESLLGIDNYKLYGRYTAVLGDDKKWKYTTLVDKYLIRGFSDFKIKLNGNIERDIEKLDILENLCVQHNVKDIRIRFDANNLWKGQCDKAIAHIKALGGRVFAIEEPVGSRNARDISKISMATGLPVILDESLCTLNDLSLYRNIPGKFIANIKISRVGGLMRALRLVEELKKLNWPVIIGCHVGETSLLTRAALIAASAAGESLIAHEGAFGDYLVEREPAEPMLRFGHKGLLNLSFPYYYKTVQGLKVIPTENWGAGFGMQCRMPIVYDDGSPEVHFLNMPDNYKIHYRIWGKTEGENVLMILHGGMSHSGWQAPLANQIRSISPDITVVAPDRRGCGLNQNRGDLGSVQTVIEDVIKHIEFLKKSFNRIHLAGWCQGAQYASVAAARMRGTISSLILLTPGFFWNERFRSVLSIAEKIVMDMISAFNLKPERNDACIPIPMEATDFTLIDEWLDFIDNDNLKTTMITLKSVSIMDEVQELSWLAIQKNTLPLLAILAENDRIVDNNKVMQFIGHLFSGENRNRLVSIESGHAIQFEKSEEVATEILNFILQRDPVKLSSVNKKLVRDDNRRKTVERTSL
;
A
#
# COMPACT_ATOMS: atom_id res chain seq x y z
N MET A 1 -4.48 -24.79 29.43
CA MET A 1 -3.55 -23.89 30.15
C MET A 1 -4.29 -23.36 31.37
N LYS A 2 -3.76 -23.59 32.58
CA LYS A 2 -4.32 -23.02 33.82
C LYS A 2 -3.98 -21.54 33.90
N TRP A 3 -4.99 -20.72 33.90
CA TRP A 3 -4.86 -19.25 33.95
C TRP A 3 -4.91 -18.66 35.37
N TYR A 4 -4.87 -19.48 36.40
CA TYR A 4 -4.86 -19.07 37.80
C TYR A 4 -3.89 -19.96 38.58
N GLU A 5 -2.89 -19.34 39.13
CA GLU A 5 -2.14 -19.55 40.37
C GLU A 5 -0.67 -19.10 40.17
N ASP A 6 -0.31 -18.19 41.05
CA ASP A 6 0.98 -17.70 41.52
C ASP A 6 1.28 -16.25 41.24
N SER A 7 0.79 -15.40 42.14
CA SER A 7 1.40 -14.12 42.45
C SER A 7 1.70 -14.06 43.95
N ALA A 8 2.87 -14.56 44.36
CA ALA A 8 3.44 -14.22 45.65
C ALA A 8 4.29 -12.95 45.47
N ALA A 9 3.90 -11.91 46.19
CA ALA A 9 4.57 -10.62 46.23
C ALA A 9 5.96 -10.72 46.86
N THR A 10 6.96 -10.13 46.20
CA THR A 10 8.16 -9.62 46.84
C THR A 10 8.19 -8.11 46.63
N ASP A 11 7.87 -7.42 47.68
CA ASP A 11 7.98 -5.96 47.81
C ASP A 11 9.47 -5.58 47.88
N ASN A 12 10.02 -4.95 46.86
CA ASN A 12 11.30 -4.28 46.91
C ASN A 12 11.10 -2.85 46.37
N GLY A 13 11.31 -1.91 47.32
CA GLY A 13 11.11 -0.49 47.15
C GLY A 13 11.89 0.13 45.97
N GLU A 14 11.18 0.33 44.85
CA GLU A 14 11.60 1.23 43.79
C GLU A 14 10.79 2.52 43.87
N SER A 15 11.48 3.63 43.77
CA SER A 15 10.92 4.99 43.78
C SER A 15 9.77 5.06 42.76
N ARG A 16 8.54 5.36 43.22
CA ARG A 16 7.37 5.67 42.39
C ARG A 16 7.68 6.91 41.51
N MET A 17 8.30 6.70 40.35
CA MET A 17 8.14 7.64 39.25
C MET A 17 6.67 7.68 38.93
N THR A 18 6.02 8.82 39.02
CA THR A 18 4.63 9.01 38.60
C THR A 18 4.52 8.64 37.12
N LYS A 19 3.96 7.47 36.81
CA LYS A 19 3.74 7.01 35.45
C LYS A 19 2.91 8.07 34.71
N GLN A 20 3.40 8.55 33.59
CA GLN A 20 2.62 9.44 32.73
C GLN A 20 1.34 8.72 32.26
N ALA A 21 0.21 9.44 32.24
CA ALA A 21 -1.03 8.91 31.72
C ALA A 21 -0.90 8.55 30.22
N ILE A 22 -1.52 7.46 29.82
CA ILE A 22 -1.58 7.07 28.39
C ILE A 22 -2.39 8.12 27.64
N ARG A 23 -1.84 8.58 26.53
CA ARG A 23 -2.52 9.47 25.58
C ARG A 23 -2.97 8.64 24.37
N ILE A 24 -4.26 8.57 24.14
CA ILE A 24 -4.87 7.88 23.00
C ILE A 24 -5.33 8.91 21.99
N LYS A 25 -5.04 8.66 20.71
CA LYS A 25 -5.50 9.47 19.59
C LYS A 25 -6.10 8.54 18.52
N ALA A 26 -7.35 8.76 18.18
CA ALA A 26 -8.03 8.03 17.11
C ALA A 26 -8.15 8.90 15.85
N LYS A 27 -8.08 8.28 14.68
CA LYS A 27 -8.31 8.94 13.39
C LYS A 27 -8.96 7.99 12.40
N ALA A 28 -9.71 8.54 11.45
CA ALA A 28 -10.15 7.82 10.28
C ALA A 28 -8.95 7.56 9.36
N LEU A 29 -8.81 6.31 8.91
CA LEU A 29 -7.89 5.92 7.85
C LEU A 29 -8.71 5.51 6.64
N ARG A 30 -8.60 6.25 5.54
CA ARG A 30 -9.17 5.91 4.24
C ARG A 30 -8.04 5.68 3.27
N VAL A 31 -7.97 4.45 2.74
CA VAL A 31 -6.92 4.04 1.79
C VAL A 31 -7.59 3.61 0.49
N LYS A 32 -7.22 4.24 -0.62
CA LYS A 32 -7.75 3.85 -1.93
C LYS A 32 -7.39 2.40 -2.26
N LEU A 33 -8.35 1.69 -2.85
CA LEU A 33 -8.13 0.34 -3.35
C LEU A 33 -7.68 0.40 -4.82
N LYS A 34 -6.68 -0.40 -5.15
CA LYS A 34 -6.17 -0.53 -6.53
C LYS A 34 -7.20 -1.12 -7.49
N THR A 35 -8.24 -1.75 -6.96
CA THR A 35 -9.35 -2.30 -7.73
C THR A 35 -10.65 -2.16 -6.95
N THR A 36 -11.73 -1.88 -7.66
CA THR A 36 -13.06 -1.84 -7.05
C THR A 36 -13.49 -3.24 -6.63
N ILE A 37 -13.80 -3.44 -5.36
CA ILE A 37 -14.34 -4.68 -4.82
C ILE A 37 -15.86 -4.61 -4.79
N ARG A 38 -16.51 -5.61 -5.41
CA ARG A 38 -17.97 -5.73 -5.45
C ARG A 38 -18.40 -7.04 -4.82
N HIS A 39 -19.37 -6.95 -3.92
CA HIS A 39 -20.06 -8.11 -3.37
C HIS A 39 -21.55 -7.75 -3.13
N ALA A 40 -22.38 -8.75 -2.77
CA ALA A 40 -23.81 -8.57 -2.67
C ALA A 40 -24.26 -7.40 -1.75
N ALA A 41 -23.48 -7.11 -0.71
CA ALA A 41 -23.83 -6.08 0.30
C ALA A 41 -23.20 -4.70 0.02
N ALA A 42 -22.12 -4.57 -0.76
CA ALA A 42 -21.43 -3.29 -0.97
C ALA A 42 -20.52 -3.25 -2.20
N THR A 43 -20.29 -2.05 -2.73
CA THR A 43 -19.23 -1.74 -3.69
C THR A 43 -18.24 -0.79 -3.02
N ARG A 44 -16.94 -1.13 -3.03
CA ARG A 44 -15.90 -0.37 -2.34
C ARG A 44 -14.76 0.01 -3.27
N ASN A 45 -14.38 1.27 -3.23
CA ASN A 45 -13.19 1.82 -3.89
C ASN A 45 -12.12 2.21 -2.86
N GLU A 46 -12.47 2.20 -1.57
CA GLU A 46 -11.59 2.55 -0.46
C GLU A 46 -11.69 1.51 0.66
N GLY A 47 -10.57 1.24 1.31
CA GLY A 47 -10.50 0.60 2.61
C GLY A 47 -10.76 1.67 3.68
N GLU A 48 -11.64 1.38 4.61
CA GLU A 48 -11.98 2.26 5.73
C GLU A 48 -11.65 1.56 7.03
N SER A 49 -10.77 2.18 7.83
CA SER A 49 -10.36 1.71 9.14
C SER A 49 -10.32 2.85 10.15
N ILE A 50 -10.60 2.57 11.40
CA ILE A 50 -10.19 3.42 12.50
C ILE A 50 -8.76 3.08 12.87
N TRP A 51 -7.92 4.11 13.00
CA TRP A 51 -6.50 4.01 13.33
C TRP A 51 -6.24 4.70 14.66
N VAL A 52 -5.66 3.97 15.59
CA VAL A 52 -5.42 4.45 16.96
C VAL A 52 -3.93 4.44 17.27
N GLN A 53 -3.48 5.51 17.93
CA GLN A 53 -2.16 5.65 18.52
C GLN A 53 -2.30 5.79 20.03
N ALA A 54 -1.60 4.96 20.78
CA ALA A 54 -1.44 5.07 22.23
C ALA A 54 0.02 5.44 22.55
N LYS A 55 0.22 6.48 23.40
CA LYS A 55 1.56 6.99 23.71
C LYS A 55 1.76 7.16 25.21
N ARG A 56 2.89 6.66 25.73
CA ARG A 56 3.35 6.85 27.11
C ARG A 56 4.88 6.73 27.19
N ASN A 57 5.53 7.58 27.98
CA ASN A 57 6.98 7.54 28.26
C ASN A 57 7.88 7.38 27.02
N GLY A 58 7.55 8.06 25.93
CA GLY A 58 8.29 7.94 24.66
C GLY A 58 7.93 6.74 23.78
N ASN A 59 7.29 5.71 24.34
CA ASN A 59 6.80 4.56 23.57
C ASN A 59 5.48 4.88 22.87
N ILE A 60 5.30 4.30 21.69
CA ILE A 60 4.10 4.49 20.86
C ILE A 60 3.63 3.12 20.40
N GLY A 61 2.37 2.80 20.68
CA GLY A 61 1.68 1.64 20.14
C GLY A 61 0.63 2.06 19.12
N TYR A 62 0.35 1.19 18.15
CA TYR A 62 -0.64 1.40 17.10
C TYR A 62 -1.66 0.27 17.03
N GLY A 63 -2.87 0.61 16.63
CA GLY A 63 -3.94 -0.35 16.44
C GLY A 63 -4.88 0.05 15.30
N GLU A 64 -5.51 -0.94 14.71
CA GLU A 64 -6.43 -0.82 13.60
C GLU A 64 -7.73 -1.55 13.89
N GLY A 65 -8.84 -0.98 13.41
CA GLY A 65 -10.14 -1.63 13.38
C GLY A 65 -10.87 -1.28 12.11
N CYS A 66 -11.65 -2.20 11.58
CA CYS A 66 -12.27 -2.11 10.26
C CYS A 66 -13.81 -2.11 10.39
N PRO A 67 -14.47 -0.96 10.64
CA PRO A 67 -15.91 -0.88 10.85
C PRO A 67 -16.69 -1.25 9.59
N ARG A 68 -17.81 -1.98 9.78
CA ARG A 68 -18.68 -2.43 8.69
C ARG A 68 -20.13 -2.38 9.16
N ASN A 69 -20.83 -1.31 8.81
CA ASN A 69 -22.20 -1.05 9.22
C ASN A 69 -23.16 -2.22 8.92
N TYR A 70 -23.01 -2.84 7.76
CA TYR A 70 -23.83 -3.99 7.34
C TYR A 70 -23.54 -5.31 8.08
N VAL A 71 -22.47 -5.36 8.92
CA VAL A 71 -22.07 -6.53 9.69
C VAL A 71 -22.34 -6.33 11.18
N ALA A 72 -21.72 -5.33 11.78
CA ALA A 72 -21.74 -5.08 13.22
C ALA A 72 -22.53 -3.83 13.60
N GLY A 73 -22.97 -3.05 12.62
CA GLY A 73 -23.73 -1.83 12.85
C GLY A 73 -22.88 -0.59 13.16
N ASP A 74 -21.54 -0.73 13.26
CA ASP A 74 -20.60 0.36 13.44
C ASP A 74 -20.11 0.90 12.09
N ASP A 75 -20.01 2.20 11.97
CA ASP A 75 -19.39 2.91 10.85
C ASP A 75 -18.11 3.64 11.28
N LEU A 76 -17.37 4.18 10.31
CA LEU A 76 -16.07 4.80 10.58
C LEU A 76 -16.22 6.06 11.45
N GLU A 77 -17.19 6.92 11.15
CA GLU A 77 -17.40 8.18 11.84
C GLU A 77 -17.83 7.95 13.30
N SER A 78 -18.80 7.06 13.53
CA SER A 78 -19.27 6.71 14.88
C SER A 78 -18.19 6.00 15.69
N SER A 79 -17.38 5.16 15.06
CA SER A 79 -16.25 4.46 15.69
C SER A 79 -15.15 5.43 16.14
N VAL A 80 -14.75 6.38 15.30
CA VAL A 80 -13.76 7.42 15.63
C VAL A 80 -14.28 8.31 16.74
N LYS A 81 -15.51 8.80 16.60
CA LYS A 81 -16.16 9.66 17.60
C LYS A 81 -16.23 8.98 18.97
N TRP A 82 -16.67 7.73 19.01
CA TRP A 82 -16.74 6.97 20.26
C TRP A 82 -15.36 6.81 20.92
N ALA A 83 -14.34 6.49 20.14
CA ALA A 83 -12.98 6.35 20.64
C ALA A 83 -12.43 7.68 21.19
N GLU A 84 -12.65 8.79 20.50
CA GLU A 84 -12.22 10.13 20.96
C GLU A 84 -12.93 10.55 22.25
N GLU A 85 -14.25 10.43 22.33
CA GLU A 85 -15.06 10.84 23.50
C GLU A 85 -14.74 10.00 24.74
N ASN A 86 -14.38 8.72 24.59
CA ASN A 86 -14.20 7.83 25.72
C ASN A 86 -12.72 7.59 26.11
N PHE A 87 -11.76 7.78 25.19
CA PHE A 87 -10.36 7.46 25.42
C PHE A 87 -9.39 8.61 25.16
N SER A 88 -9.68 9.56 24.28
CA SER A 88 -8.80 10.68 23.99
C SER A 88 -9.00 11.85 24.95
N THR A 89 -10.23 12.10 25.39
CA THR A 89 -10.59 13.22 26.24
C THR A 89 -10.72 12.87 27.73
N LYS A 90 -10.89 11.60 28.05
CA LYS A 90 -11.04 11.09 29.42
C LYS A 90 -9.77 10.36 29.88
N LYS A 91 -9.45 10.52 31.18
CA LYS A 91 -8.45 9.67 31.83
C LYS A 91 -9.03 8.26 31.94
N VAL A 92 -8.48 7.32 31.22
CA VAL A 92 -8.87 5.91 31.33
C VAL A 92 -7.78 5.19 32.15
N ASN A 93 -8.18 4.49 33.19
CA ASN A 93 -7.27 3.73 34.05
C ASN A 93 -6.99 2.36 33.44
N LEU A 94 -6.36 2.33 32.25
CA LEU A 94 -5.86 1.13 31.60
C LEU A 94 -4.33 1.22 31.57
N GLU A 95 -3.70 0.94 32.70
CA GLU A 95 -2.25 1.11 32.86
C GLU A 95 -1.46 -0.17 32.63
N THR A 96 -2.11 -1.31 32.74
CA THR A 96 -1.50 -2.64 32.65
C THR A 96 -2.31 -3.58 31.76
N ILE A 97 -1.69 -4.71 31.40
CA ILE A 97 -2.38 -5.78 30.65
C ILE A 97 -3.56 -6.36 31.44
N ASP A 98 -3.46 -6.40 32.77
CA ASP A 98 -4.51 -6.96 33.62
C ASP A 98 -5.70 -5.99 33.72
N ASP A 99 -5.45 -4.69 33.79
CA ASP A 99 -6.52 -3.68 33.66
C ASP A 99 -7.23 -3.81 32.32
N LEU A 100 -6.48 -4.05 31.24
CA LEU A 100 -7.04 -4.24 29.91
C LEU A 100 -7.91 -5.50 29.81
N LYS A 101 -7.45 -6.62 30.41
CA LYS A 101 -8.23 -7.88 30.48
C LYS A 101 -9.54 -7.66 31.25
N GLN A 102 -9.46 -7.03 32.41
CA GLN A 102 -10.62 -6.75 33.24
C GLN A 102 -11.62 -5.85 32.53
N TRP A 103 -11.12 -4.80 31.85
CA TRP A 103 -11.97 -3.89 31.10
C TRP A 103 -12.74 -4.61 29.98
N VAL A 104 -12.08 -5.53 29.26
CA VAL A 104 -12.74 -6.34 28.19
C VAL A 104 -13.90 -7.18 28.75
N GLU A 105 -13.71 -7.77 29.93
CA GLU A 105 -14.77 -8.57 30.59
C GLU A 105 -15.94 -7.68 31.02
N ASP A 106 -15.66 -6.56 31.69
CA ASP A 106 -16.67 -5.67 32.26
C ASP A 106 -17.47 -4.91 31.20
N ASN A 107 -16.88 -4.70 29.99
CA ASN A 107 -17.45 -3.85 28.96
C ASN A 107 -17.84 -4.62 27.69
N SER A 108 -18.10 -5.92 27.79
CA SER A 108 -18.43 -6.77 26.63
C SER A 108 -19.59 -6.21 25.79
N THR A 109 -20.63 -5.68 26.40
CA THR A 109 -21.81 -5.11 25.72
C THR A 109 -21.46 -3.84 24.92
N ILE A 110 -20.58 -2.98 25.44
CA ILE A 110 -20.13 -1.77 24.72
C ILE A 110 -19.19 -2.13 23.59
N ILE A 111 -18.35 -3.17 23.77
CA ILE A 111 -17.50 -3.69 22.71
C ILE A 111 -18.35 -4.26 21.58
N ASP A 112 -19.42 -4.99 21.88
CA ASP A 112 -20.35 -5.54 20.88
C ASP A 112 -21.02 -4.43 20.04
N LYS A 113 -21.17 -3.24 20.60
CA LYS A 113 -21.70 -2.07 19.89
C LYS A 113 -20.67 -1.33 19.02
N TYR A 114 -19.40 -1.32 19.44
CA TYR A 114 -18.29 -0.63 18.76
C TYR A 114 -17.09 -1.54 18.62
N PRO A 115 -17.25 -2.72 17.99
CA PRO A 115 -16.20 -3.74 17.99
C PRO A 115 -14.92 -3.28 17.29
N SER A 116 -15.04 -2.56 16.18
CA SER A 116 -13.89 -2.09 15.42
C SER A 116 -13.13 -0.97 16.16
N ALA A 117 -13.86 -0.07 16.82
CA ALA A 117 -13.24 0.99 17.62
C ALA A 117 -12.46 0.41 18.80
N TRP A 118 -13.07 -0.55 19.51
CA TRP A 118 -12.39 -1.22 20.61
C TRP A 118 -11.19 -2.04 20.12
N CYS A 119 -11.33 -2.77 19.03
CA CYS A 119 -10.23 -3.50 18.42
C CYS A 119 -9.00 -2.61 18.20
N ALA A 120 -9.19 -1.43 17.61
CA ALA A 120 -8.10 -0.49 17.39
C ALA A 120 -7.46 0.02 18.68
N ILE A 121 -8.27 0.29 19.72
CA ILE A 121 -7.77 0.73 21.03
C ILE A 121 -7.02 -0.41 21.72
N GLU A 122 -7.59 -1.59 21.78
CA GLU A 122 -6.96 -2.77 22.38
C GLU A 122 -5.61 -3.08 21.72
N MET A 123 -5.56 -3.11 20.40
CA MET A 123 -4.31 -3.36 19.66
C MET A 123 -3.26 -2.29 19.96
N ALA A 124 -3.64 -1.01 19.99
CA ALA A 124 -2.71 0.07 20.32
C ALA A 124 -2.15 -0.04 21.74
N LEU A 125 -2.97 -0.48 22.70
CA LEU A 125 -2.54 -0.71 24.08
C LEU A 125 -1.66 -1.95 24.21
N LEU A 126 -1.99 -3.05 23.53
CA LEU A 126 -1.16 -4.25 23.49
C LEU A 126 0.22 -3.95 22.89
N ASP A 127 0.26 -3.21 21.78
CA ASP A 127 1.51 -2.79 21.14
C ASP A 127 2.34 -1.90 22.09
N LEU A 128 1.70 -0.91 22.75
CA LEU A 128 2.35 -0.03 23.73
C LEU A 128 2.93 -0.81 24.91
N PHE A 129 2.13 -1.64 25.56
CA PHE A 129 2.56 -2.40 26.75
C PHE A 129 3.67 -3.38 26.43
N SER A 130 3.62 -4.02 25.25
CA SER A 130 4.67 -4.91 24.78
C SER A 130 5.97 -4.15 24.53
N ARG A 131 5.92 -2.95 23.93
CA ARG A 131 7.08 -2.11 23.69
C ARG A 131 7.69 -1.60 25.00
N GLU A 132 6.88 -1.22 25.97
CA GLU A 132 7.36 -0.82 27.29
C GLU A 132 8.07 -1.95 28.05
N LYS A 133 7.64 -3.20 27.84
CA LYS A 133 8.28 -4.40 28.40
C LYS A 133 9.41 -4.96 27.52
N GLY A 134 9.64 -4.42 26.32
CA GLY A 134 10.65 -4.92 25.40
C GLY A 134 10.36 -6.32 24.86
N CYS A 135 9.09 -6.75 24.84
CA CYS A 135 8.67 -8.08 24.38
C CYS A 135 7.64 -8.01 23.24
N SER A 136 7.40 -9.11 22.54
CA SER A 136 6.35 -9.21 21.52
C SER A 136 4.95 -9.27 22.15
N VAL A 137 3.91 -8.97 21.36
CA VAL A 137 2.51 -9.10 21.80
C VAL A 137 2.18 -10.55 22.18
N GLU A 138 2.70 -11.53 21.44
CA GLU A 138 2.55 -12.94 21.77
C GLU A 138 3.09 -13.26 23.17
N SER A 139 4.31 -12.84 23.43
CA SER A 139 4.95 -13.02 24.75
C SER A 139 4.17 -12.32 25.86
N LEU A 140 3.68 -11.08 25.61
CA LEU A 140 2.84 -10.35 26.57
C LEU A 140 1.55 -11.11 26.91
N LEU A 141 0.97 -11.82 25.91
CA LEU A 141 -0.26 -12.60 26.06
C LEU A 141 -0.01 -14.05 26.54
N GLY A 142 1.25 -14.45 26.76
CA GLY A 142 1.61 -15.79 27.17
C GLY A 142 1.40 -16.86 26.09
N ILE A 143 1.53 -16.48 24.81
CA ILE A 143 1.42 -17.41 23.69
C ILE A 143 2.82 -17.88 23.33
N ASP A 144 3.18 -19.08 23.77
CA ASP A 144 4.45 -19.72 23.47
C ASP A 144 4.36 -20.55 22.19
N ASN A 145 5.51 -20.78 21.52
CA ASN A 145 5.65 -21.68 20.36
C ASN A 145 4.72 -21.35 19.18
N TYR A 146 4.53 -20.08 18.87
CA TYR A 146 3.70 -19.67 17.76
C TYR A 146 4.39 -19.91 16.41
N LYS A 147 3.60 -20.34 15.43
CA LYS A 147 4.03 -20.48 14.03
C LYS A 147 3.55 -19.28 13.23
N LEU A 148 4.48 -18.46 12.76
CA LEU A 148 4.20 -17.27 11.98
C LEU A 148 4.13 -17.57 10.47
N TYR A 149 3.40 -18.58 10.06
CA TYR A 149 3.14 -18.80 8.64
C TYR A 149 1.68 -19.18 8.43
N GLY A 150 1.13 -18.77 7.31
CA GLY A 150 -0.23 -19.12 6.92
C GLY A 150 -0.32 -19.35 5.42
N ARG A 151 -1.22 -20.22 5.01
CA ARG A 151 -1.63 -20.37 3.62
C ARG A 151 -2.92 -19.59 3.42
N TYR A 152 -2.86 -18.58 2.57
CA TYR A 152 -3.99 -17.71 2.28
C TYR A 152 -4.84 -18.25 1.14
N THR A 153 -6.14 -17.99 1.23
CA THR A 153 -7.14 -18.35 0.24
C THR A 153 -7.19 -17.30 -0.86
N ALA A 154 -7.27 -17.76 -2.11
CA ALA A 154 -7.60 -16.91 -3.25
C ALA A 154 -9.10 -16.63 -3.27
N VAL A 155 -9.50 -15.37 -3.12
CA VAL A 155 -10.90 -14.94 -3.15
C VAL A 155 -11.28 -14.53 -4.57
N LEU A 156 -12.29 -15.19 -5.14
CA LEU A 156 -12.78 -14.99 -6.49
C LEU A 156 -14.15 -14.31 -6.45
N GLY A 157 -14.20 -13.03 -6.80
CA GLY A 157 -15.43 -12.24 -6.87
C GLY A 157 -16.28 -12.59 -8.09
N ASP A 158 -17.50 -12.01 -8.14
CA ASP A 158 -18.36 -12.10 -9.32
C ASP A 158 -18.04 -10.95 -10.28
N ASP A 159 -17.35 -11.24 -11.37
CA ASP A 159 -16.95 -10.26 -12.41
C ASP A 159 -17.25 -10.81 -13.80
N LYS A 160 -17.06 -10.00 -14.84
CA LYS A 160 -17.17 -10.46 -16.24
C LYS A 160 -16.29 -11.68 -16.48
N LYS A 161 -16.75 -12.64 -17.29
CA LYS A 161 -16.08 -13.92 -17.57
C LYS A 161 -14.57 -13.77 -17.80
N TRP A 162 -14.16 -12.89 -18.70
CA TRP A 162 -12.75 -12.71 -19.05
C TRP A 162 -11.90 -12.22 -17.86
N LYS A 163 -12.43 -11.31 -17.03
CA LYS A 163 -11.73 -10.83 -15.82
C LYS A 163 -11.62 -11.92 -14.77
N TYR A 164 -12.69 -12.68 -14.55
CA TYR A 164 -12.72 -13.83 -13.67
C TYR A 164 -11.66 -14.85 -14.10
N THR A 165 -11.66 -15.24 -15.39
CA THR A 165 -10.68 -16.17 -15.97
C THR A 165 -9.24 -15.67 -15.76
N THR A 166 -8.96 -14.39 -16.05
CA THR A 166 -7.65 -13.79 -15.86
C THR A 166 -7.23 -13.79 -14.37
N LEU A 167 -8.17 -13.56 -13.45
CA LEU A 167 -7.87 -13.56 -12.03
C LEU A 167 -7.55 -14.97 -11.51
N VAL A 168 -8.33 -15.96 -11.93
CA VAL A 168 -8.07 -17.38 -11.63
C VAL A 168 -6.70 -17.79 -12.15
N ASP A 169 -6.40 -17.49 -13.41
CA ASP A 169 -5.11 -17.78 -14.05
C ASP A 169 -3.93 -17.18 -13.25
N LYS A 170 -4.03 -15.91 -12.85
CA LYS A 170 -3.02 -15.25 -12.00
C LYS A 170 -2.79 -15.96 -10.67
N TYR A 171 -3.84 -16.43 -10.00
CA TYR A 171 -3.72 -17.17 -8.75
C TYR A 171 -3.09 -18.55 -8.97
N LEU A 172 -3.46 -19.25 -10.05
CA LEU A 172 -2.89 -20.56 -10.37
C LEU A 172 -1.40 -20.48 -10.75
N ILE A 173 -0.99 -19.46 -11.53
CA ILE A 173 0.43 -19.17 -11.82
C ILE A 173 1.21 -18.95 -10.51
N ARG A 174 0.59 -18.32 -9.51
CA ARG A 174 1.18 -18.16 -8.17
C ARG A 174 1.13 -19.43 -7.31
N GLY A 175 0.53 -20.51 -7.79
CA GLY A 175 0.47 -21.81 -7.12
C GLY A 175 -0.59 -21.90 -6.01
N PHE A 176 -1.62 -21.06 -6.04
CA PHE A 176 -2.75 -21.19 -5.11
C PHE A 176 -3.52 -22.49 -5.34
N SER A 177 -3.99 -23.10 -4.27
CA SER A 177 -4.83 -24.31 -4.29
C SER A 177 -6.04 -24.24 -3.34
N ASP A 178 -6.21 -23.15 -2.60
CA ASP A 178 -7.38 -22.90 -1.75
C ASP A 178 -8.14 -21.67 -2.30
N PHE A 179 -9.42 -21.86 -2.61
CA PHE A 179 -10.24 -20.88 -3.32
C PHE A 179 -11.56 -20.64 -2.59
N LYS A 180 -11.96 -19.36 -2.52
CA LYS A 180 -13.30 -18.94 -2.10
C LYS A 180 -13.99 -18.25 -3.26
N ILE A 181 -15.12 -18.80 -3.74
CA ILE A 181 -15.89 -18.26 -4.86
C ILE A 181 -17.13 -17.56 -4.32
N LYS A 182 -17.29 -16.29 -4.67
CA LYS A 182 -18.50 -15.52 -4.40
C LYS A 182 -19.62 -15.96 -5.31
N LEU A 183 -20.77 -16.35 -4.73
CA LEU A 183 -21.97 -16.68 -5.47
C LEU A 183 -22.78 -15.43 -5.82
N ASN A 184 -23.56 -15.49 -6.89
CA ASN A 184 -24.51 -14.44 -7.26
C ASN A 184 -25.97 -14.96 -7.35
N GLY A 185 -26.19 -16.26 -7.20
CA GLY A 185 -27.50 -16.91 -7.18
C GLY A 185 -28.08 -17.20 -8.56
N ASN A 186 -27.34 -16.94 -9.64
CA ASN A 186 -27.62 -17.46 -10.96
C ASN A 186 -26.88 -18.79 -11.14
N ILE A 187 -27.61 -19.89 -11.29
CA ILE A 187 -27.03 -21.23 -11.27
C ILE A 187 -26.07 -21.48 -12.43
N GLU A 188 -26.41 -21.00 -13.63
CA GLU A 188 -25.58 -21.16 -14.83
C GLU A 188 -24.25 -20.42 -14.64
N ARG A 189 -24.30 -19.20 -14.09
CA ARG A 189 -23.12 -18.40 -13.84
C ARG A 189 -22.26 -18.98 -12.72
N ASP A 190 -22.87 -19.47 -11.67
CA ASP A 190 -22.15 -20.06 -10.54
C ASP A 190 -21.49 -21.41 -10.93
N ILE A 191 -22.11 -22.20 -11.80
CA ILE A 191 -21.49 -23.38 -12.44
C ILE A 191 -20.35 -22.95 -13.37
N GLU A 192 -20.55 -21.94 -14.22
CA GLU A 192 -19.51 -21.42 -15.13
C GLU A 192 -18.23 -21.02 -14.37
N LYS A 193 -18.38 -20.36 -13.21
CA LYS A 193 -17.22 -19.98 -12.37
C LYS A 193 -16.44 -21.20 -11.88
N LEU A 194 -17.13 -22.26 -11.46
CA LEU A 194 -16.49 -23.53 -11.09
C LEU A 194 -15.78 -24.20 -12.25
N ASP A 195 -16.46 -24.29 -13.40
CA ASP A 195 -15.90 -24.92 -14.59
C ASP A 195 -14.64 -24.20 -15.08
N ILE A 196 -14.65 -22.87 -15.07
CA ILE A 196 -13.45 -22.07 -15.39
C ILE A 196 -12.30 -22.41 -14.45
N LEU A 197 -12.55 -22.43 -13.13
CA LEU A 197 -11.52 -22.73 -12.15
C LEU A 197 -10.97 -24.15 -12.35
N GLU A 198 -11.82 -25.15 -12.47
CA GLU A 198 -11.40 -26.55 -12.60
C GLU A 198 -10.64 -26.79 -13.92
N ASN A 199 -11.12 -26.24 -15.04
CA ASN A 199 -10.43 -26.35 -16.33
C ASN A 199 -9.04 -25.71 -16.29
N LEU A 200 -8.90 -24.54 -15.67
CA LEU A 200 -7.61 -23.88 -15.52
C LEU A 200 -6.70 -24.62 -14.54
N CYS A 201 -7.24 -25.22 -13.46
CA CYS A 201 -6.46 -26.09 -12.56
C CYS A 201 -5.84 -27.27 -13.32
N VAL A 202 -6.59 -27.90 -14.22
CA VAL A 202 -6.07 -28.98 -15.09
C VAL A 202 -4.96 -28.45 -15.99
N GLN A 203 -5.15 -27.30 -16.64
CA GLN A 203 -4.15 -26.68 -17.53
C GLN A 203 -2.85 -26.32 -16.80
N HIS A 204 -2.94 -25.84 -15.56
CA HIS A 204 -1.80 -25.50 -14.71
C HIS A 204 -1.24 -26.67 -13.91
N ASN A 205 -1.80 -27.89 -14.09
CA ASN A 205 -1.44 -29.10 -13.32
C ASN A 205 -1.48 -28.89 -11.79
N VAL A 206 -2.44 -28.09 -11.32
CA VAL A 206 -2.67 -27.86 -9.88
C VAL A 206 -3.57 -28.98 -9.35
N LYS A 207 -3.04 -29.74 -8.37
CA LYS A 207 -3.75 -30.83 -7.70
C LYS A 207 -4.19 -30.41 -6.30
N ASP A 208 -5.08 -31.18 -5.70
CA ASP A 208 -5.54 -31.03 -4.30
C ASP A 208 -6.15 -29.65 -4.03
N ILE A 209 -6.96 -29.18 -4.99
CA ILE A 209 -7.67 -27.93 -4.83
C ILE A 209 -8.77 -28.04 -3.78
N ARG A 210 -8.90 -26.98 -2.98
CA ARG A 210 -9.98 -26.84 -2.00
C ARG A 210 -10.83 -25.65 -2.38
N ILE A 211 -12.14 -25.88 -2.53
CA ILE A 211 -13.07 -24.83 -2.96
C ILE A 211 -14.16 -24.68 -1.90
N ARG A 212 -14.47 -23.44 -1.51
CA ARG A 212 -15.65 -23.10 -0.74
C ARG A 212 -16.42 -21.97 -1.41
N PHE A 213 -17.71 -21.94 -1.16
CA PHE A 213 -18.57 -20.87 -1.63
C PHE A 213 -18.80 -19.82 -0.56
N ASP A 214 -19.04 -18.59 -0.98
CA ASP A 214 -19.50 -17.52 -0.13
C ASP A 214 -20.75 -16.88 -0.76
N ALA A 215 -21.88 -17.04 -0.09
CA ALA A 215 -23.17 -16.55 -0.54
C ALA A 215 -23.55 -15.17 0.01
N ASN A 216 -22.84 -14.67 1.03
CA ASN A 216 -23.10 -13.35 1.64
C ASN A 216 -24.61 -13.09 1.91
N ASN A 217 -25.26 -14.03 2.56
CA ASN A 217 -26.69 -14.00 2.93
C ASN A 217 -27.68 -13.95 1.74
N LEU A 218 -27.25 -14.43 0.56
CA LEU A 218 -27.96 -14.33 -0.72
C LEU A 218 -29.39 -14.84 -0.66
N TRP A 219 -29.64 -15.93 0.08
CA TRP A 219 -30.96 -16.55 0.20
C TRP A 219 -31.64 -16.26 1.55
N LYS A 220 -31.51 -15.03 2.06
CA LYS A 220 -32.19 -14.61 3.27
C LYS A 220 -33.70 -14.89 3.19
N GLY A 221 -34.25 -15.69 4.12
CA GLY A 221 -35.64 -16.11 4.13
C GLY A 221 -36.04 -17.13 3.05
N GLN A 222 -35.09 -17.70 2.31
CA GLN A 222 -35.33 -18.63 1.19
C GLN A 222 -34.52 -19.93 1.35
N CYS A 223 -34.62 -20.58 2.51
CA CYS A 223 -33.82 -21.75 2.90
C CYS A 223 -33.89 -22.89 1.85
N ASP A 224 -35.07 -23.22 1.36
CA ASP A 224 -35.25 -24.32 0.39
C ASP A 224 -34.61 -24.00 -0.97
N LYS A 225 -34.65 -22.73 -1.38
CA LYS A 225 -33.95 -22.26 -2.59
C LYS A 225 -32.44 -22.36 -2.41
N ALA A 226 -31.90 -22.01 -1.24
CA ALA A 226 -30.48 -22.21 -0.92
C ALA A 226 -30.08 -23.66 -1.04
N ILE A 227 -30.86 -24.58 -0.44
CA ILE A 227 -30.62 -26.03 -0.51
C ILE A 227 -30.64 -26.53 -1.95
N ALA A 228 -31.63 -26.15 -2.76
CA ALA A 228 -31.75 -26.54 -4.14
C ALA A 228 -30.54 -26.05 -4.99
N HIS A 229 -30.16 -24.79 -4.81
CA HIS A 229 -29.03 -24.19 -5.51
C HIS A 229 -27.71 -24.86 -5.14
N ILE A 230 -27.45 -25.08 -3.86
CA ILE A 230 -26.22 -25.73 -3.38
C ILE A 230 -26.13 -27.17 -3.92
N LYS A 231 -27.24 -27.92 -3.91
CA LYS A 231 -27.27 -29.27 -4.46
C LYS A 231 -27.01 -29.29 -5.97
N ALA A 232 -27.53 -28.29 -6.72
CA ALA A 232 -27.31 -28.17 -8.15
C ALA A 232 -25.85 -27.87 -8.53
N LEU A 233 -25.08 -27.21 -7.63
CA LEU A 233 -23.65 -27.00 -7.81
C LEU A 233 -22.81 -28.28 -7.62
N GLY A 234 -23.40 -29.35 -7.07
CA GLY A 234 -22.77 -30.66 -6.89
C GLY A 234 -21.76 -30.68 -5.72
N GLY A 235 -21.15 -31.86 -5.51
CA GLY A 235 -20.20 -32.11 -4.41
C GLY A 235 -18.78 -31.55 -4.64
N ARG A 236 -18.64 -30.48 -5.42
CA ARG A 236 -17.35 -29.90 -5.87
C ARG A 236 -16.71 -28.97 -4.85
N VAL A 237 -17.39 -28.73 -3.71
CA VAL A 237 -16.94 -27.80 -2.66
C VAL A 237 -17.00 -28.47 -1.30
N PHE A 238 -16.16 -28.02 -0.38
CA PHE A 238 -16.12 -28.60 0.96
C PHE A 238 -16.97 -27.84 2.00
N ALA A 239 -17.37 -26.60 1.73
CA ALA A 239 -18.18 -25.78 2.64
C ALA A 239 -18.88 -24.62 1.91
N ILE A 240 -19.91 -24.05 2.57
CA ILE A 240 -20.60 -22.84 2.14
C ILE A 240 -20.66 -21.81 3.27
N GLU A 241 -20.35 -20.54 2.96
CA GLU A 241 -20.34 -19.42 3.89
C GLU A 241 -21.63 -18.62 3.76
N GLU A 242 -22.28 -18.33 4.88
CA GLU A 242 -23.47 -17.48 5.04
C GLU A 242 -24.52 -17.64 3.92
N PRO A 243 -25.11 -18.82 3.74
CA PRO A 243 -26.09 -19.03 2.67
C PRO A 243 -27.41 -18.27 2.88
N VAL A 244 -27.83 -18.09 4.13
CA VAL A 244 -29.09 -17.40 4.51
C VAL A 244 -28.83 -16.25 5.47
N GLY A 245 -29.87 -15.58 5.95
CA GLY A 245 -29.71 -14.47 6.88
C GLY A 245 -28.89 -14.87 8.12
N SER A 246 -27.93 -14.00 8.49
CA SER A 246 -27.05 -14.23 9.63
C SER A 246 -27.82 -14.46 10.93
N ARG A 247 -27.28 -15.30 11.82
CA ARG A 247 -27.88 -15.75 13.11
C ARG A 247 -29.19 -16.53 12.98
N ASN A 248 -29.59 -16.93 11.76
CA ASN A 248 -30.73 -17.83 11.58
C ASN A 248 -30.28 -19.28 11.75
N ALA A 249 -29.99 -19.66 12.99
CA ALA A 249 -29.42 -20.96 13.33
C ALA A 249 -30.27 -22.14 12.85
N ARG A 250 -31.61 -21.99 12.82
CA ARG A 250 -32.53 -23.02 12.31
C ARG A 250 -32.31 -23.33 10.84
N ASP A 251 -32.30 -22.31 9.99
CA ASP A 251 -32.13 -22.50 8.54
C ASP A 251 -30.68 -22.90 8.20
N ILE A 252 -29.69 -22.34 8.90
CA ILE A 252 -28.28 -22.73 8.78
C ILE A 252 -28.10 -24.21 9.09
N SER A 253 -28.68 -24.71 10.19
CA SER A 253 -28.67 -26.14 10.55
C SER A 253 -29.37 -27.00 9.48
N LYS A 254 -30.57 -26.59 9.03
CA LYS A 254 -31.32 -27.29 7.97
C LYS A 254 -30.49 -27.41 6.68
N ILE A 255 -29.79 -26.35 6.26
CA ILE A 255 -28.93 -26.36 5.08
C ILE A 255 -27.77 -27.35 5.27
N SER A 256 -27.07 -27.29 6.41
CA SER A 256 -25.96 -28.20 6.69
C SER A 256 -26.40 -29.66 6.63
N MET A 257 -27.52 -29.97 7.25
CA MET A 257 -28.08 -31.33 7.27
C MET A 257 -28.55 -31.81 5.90
N ALA A 258 -29.25 -30.96 5.14
CA ALA A 258 -29.82 -31.28 3.84
C ALA A 258 -28.78 -31.39 2.70
N THR A 259 -27.65 -30.67 2.80
CA THR A 259 -26.59 -30.69 1.80
C THR A 259 -25.40 -31.56 2.21
N GLY A 260 -25.27 -31.91 3.48
CA GLY A 260 -24.11 -32.59 4.05
C GLY A 260 -22.87 -31.70 4.19
N LEU A 261 -22.92 -30.46 3.71
CA LEU A 261 -21.80 -29.50 3.75
C LEU A 261 -21.72 -28.77 5.10
N PRO A 262 -20.52 -28.53 5.60
CA PRO A 262 -20.30 -27.56 6.66
C PRO A 262 -20.74 -26.14 6.23
N VAL A 263 -21.38 -25.43 7.16
CA VAL A 263 -21.71 -24.01 6.98
C VAL A 263 -20.68 -23.15 7.72
N ILE A 264 -20.08 -22.20 7.03
CA ILE A 264 -19.13 -21.24 7.58
C ILE A 264 -19.93 -20.06 8.12
N LEU A 265 -19.71 -19.77 9.40
CA LEU A 265 -20.35 -18.69 10.15
C LEU A 265 -19.43 -17.48 10.13
N ASP A 266 -19.76 -16.47 9.32
CA ASP A 266 -19.08 -15.17 9.21
C ASP A 266 -19.82 -14.12 10.04
N GLU A 267 -20.84 -13.48 9.50
CA GLU A 267 -21.66 -12.51 10.23
C GLU A 267 -22.56 -13.18 11.29
N SER A 268 -22.71 -14.48 11.22
CA SER A 268 -23.45 -15.27 12.19
C SER A 268 -22.71 -15.54 13.50
N LEU A 269 -21.39 -15.27 13.56
CA LEU A 269 -20.54 -15.49 14.73
C LEU A 269 -19.64 -14.26 14.99
N CYS A 270 -20.20 -13.22 15.57
CA CYS A 270 -19.51 -11.99 15.92
C CYS A 270 -19.10 -11.93 17.38
N THR A 271 -19.79 -12.65 18.25
CA THR A 271 -19.57 -12.63 19.71
C THR A 271 -19.55 -14.06 20.28
N LEU A 272 -19.03 -14.21 21.50
CA LEU A 272 -19.13 -15.48 22.23
C LEU A 272 -20.58 -15.92 22.47
N ASN A 273 -21.49 -14.97 22.64
CA ASN A 273 -22.91 -15.28 22.84
C ASN A 273 -23.54 -15.90 21.60
N ASP A 274 -23.11 -15.50 20.38
CA ASP A 274 -23.60 -16.10 19.14
C ASP A 274 -23.30 -17.61 19.07
N LEU A 275 -22.18 -18.06 19.68
CA LEU A 275 -21.82 -19.47 19.72
C LEU A 275 -22.89 -20.33 20.39
N SER A 276 -23.61 -19.79 21.36
CA SER A 276 -24.69 -20.48 22.04
C SER A 276 -25.83 -20.90 21.12
N LEU A 277 -26.04 -20.17 20.01
CA LEU A 277 -27.08 -20.47 19.01
C LEU A 277 -26.81 -21.75 18.25
N TYR A 278 -25.54 -22.18 18.17
CA TYR A 278 -25.11 -23.25 17.28
C TYR A 278 -24.59 -24.50 18.02
N ARG A 279 -24.07 -24.34 19.25
CA ARG A 279 -23.39 -25.43 19.98
C ARG A 279 -24.24 -26.69 20.22
N ASN A 280 -25.58 -26.54 20.28
CA ASN A 280 -26.50 -27.59 20.65
C ASN A 280 -27.48 -27.98 19.54
N ILE A 281 -27.26 -27.54 18.30
CA ILE A 281 -28.10 -27.87 17.15
C ILE A 281 -27.36 -28.82 16.19
N PRO A 282 -28.09 -29.68 15.46
CA PRO A 282 -27.46 -30.54 14.46
C PRO A 282 -26.87 -29.74 13.30
N GLY A 283 -25.79 -30.25 12.74
CA GLY A 283 -25.10 -29.65 11.60
C GLY A 283 -23.59 -29.67 11.76
N LYS A 284 -22.90 -29.29 10.70
CA LYS A 284 -21.44 -29.08 10.67
C LYS A 284 -21.17 -27.60 10.50
N PHE A 285 -20.39 -27.05 11.40
CA PHE A 285 -20.11 -25.60 11.39
C PHE A 285 -18.60 -25.34 11.37
N ILE A 286 -18.24 -24.25 10.73
CA ILE A 286 -16.88 -23.71 10.68
C ILE A 286 -16.97 -22.25 11.11
N ALA A 287 -16.10 -21.83 12.01
CA ALA A 287 -16.08 -20.43 12.45
C ALA A 287 -15.13 -19.60 11.57
N ASN A 288 -15.61 -18.49 11.02
CA ASN A 288 -14.77 -17.47 10.39
C ASN A 288 -14.58 -16.31 11.37
N ILE A 289 -13.37 -16.18 11.93
CA ILE A 289 -13.04 -15.17 12.94
C ILE A 289 -12.30 -14.01 12.27
N LYS A 290 -12.82 -12.78 12.42
CA LYS A 290 -12.17 -11.54 11.99
C LYS A 290 -11.87 -10.69 13.21
N ILE A 291 -10.60 -10.35 13.43
CA ILE A 291 -10.12 -9.68 14.65
C ILE A 291 -10.92 -8.41 14.96
N SER A 292 -11.11 -7.56 13.95
CA SER A 292 -11.85 -6.31 14.10
C SER A 292 -13.32 -6.55 14.43
N ARG A 293 -13.97 -7.54 13.80
CA ARG A 293 -15.39 -7.81 13.97
C ARG A 293 -15.74 -8.37 15.35
N VAL A 294 -14.89 -9.21 15.90
CA VAL A 294 -15.13 -9.80 17.21
C VAL A 294 -14.74 -8.87 18.37
N GLY A 295 -14.22 -7.67 18.06
CA GLY A 295 -13.86 -6.68 19.05
C GLY A 295 -12.49 -6.91 19.69
N GLY A 296 -11.48 -7.20 18.86
CA GLY A 296 -10.07 -7.25 19.27
C GLY A 296 -9.45 -8.64 19.34
N LEU A 297 -8.14 -8.66 19.55
CA LEU A 297 -7.32 -9.86 19.57
C LEU A 297 -7.63 -10.77 20.78
N MET A 298 -7.82 -10.17 21.96
CA MET A 298 -8.08 -10.93 23.18
C MET A 298 -9.40 -11.70 23.10
N ARG A 299 -10.45 -11.06 22.57
CA ARG A 299 -11.73 -11.72 22.33
C ARG A 299 -11.65 -12.79 21.24
N ALA A 300 -10.86 -12.55 20.19
CA ALA A 300 -10.59 -13.53 19.14
C ALA A 300 -9.90 -14.78 19.71
N LEU A 301 -8.89 -14.61 20.55
CA LEU A 301 -8.18 -15.71 21.21
C LEU A 301 -9.11 -16.53 22.11
N ARG A 302 -9.96 -15.86 22.90
CA ARG A 302 -10.96 -16.54 23.73
C ARG A 302 -11.97 -17.33 22.89
N LEU A 303 -12.43 -16.75 21.78
CA LEU A 303 -13.34 -17.47 20.86
C LEU A 303 -12.65 -18.69 20.25
N VAL A 304 -11.39 -18.59 19.83
CA VAL A 304 -10.58 -19.71 19.33
C VAL A 304 -10.51 -20.83 20.40
N GLU A 305 -10.26 -20.47 21.66
CA GLU A 305 -10.19 -21.46 22.75
C GLU A 305 -11.53 -22.20 22.94
N GLU A 306 -12.66 -21.50 22.93
CA GLU A 306 -13.98 -22.13 23.05
C GLU A 306 -14.30 -23.02 21.84
N LEU A 307 -13.93 -22.61 20.63
CA LEU A 307 -14.13 -23.41 19.42
C LEU A 307 -13.26 -24.68 19.41
N LYS A 308 -12.05 -24.62 19.96
CA LYS A 308 -11.19 -25.80 20.13
C LYS A 308 -11.83 -26.81 21.09
N LYS A 309 -12.47 -26.37 22.19
CA LYS A 309 -13.22 -27.26 23.10
C LYS A 309 -14.38 -27.98 22.41
N LEU A 310 -14.96 -27.34 21.39
CA LEU A 310 -16.03 -27.91 20.56
C LEU A 310 -15.52 -28.72 19.36
N ASN A 311 -14.21 -28.80 19.15
CA ASN A 311 -13.57 -29.42 17.99
C ASN A 311 -14.06 -28.79 16.66
N TRP A 312 -14.37 -27.51 16.64
CA TRP A 312 -14.79 -26.81 15.42
C TRP A 312 -13.60 -26.31 14.63
N PRO A 313 -13.62 -26.50 13.30
CA PRO A 313 -12.62 -25.88 12.42
C PRO A 313 -12.77 -24.36 12.43
N VAL A 314 -11.63 -23.69 12.30
CA VAL A 314 -11.53 -22.23 12.33
C VAL A 314 -10.93 -21.70 11.03
N ILE A 315 -11.50 -20.65 10.52
CA ILE A 315 -10.94 -19.77 9.49
C ILE A 315 -10.59 -18.46 10.18
N ILE A 316 -9.40 -17.92 9.92
CA ILE A 316 -9.09 -16.54 10.29
C ILE A 316 -9.30 -15.69 9.05
N GLY A 317 -10.36 -14.90 9.08
CA GLY A 317 -10.80 -14.03 7.99
C GLY A 317 -10.31 -12.59 8.13
N CYS A 318 -10.64 -11.79 7.13
CA CYS A 318 -10.34 -10.36 7.11
C CYS A 318 -11.51 -9.55 6.56
N HIS A 319 -11.47 -8.23 6.77
CA HIS A 319 -12.29 -7.29 6.02
C HIS A 319 -11.53 -6.74 4.81
N VAL A 320 -12.25 -6.40 3.75
CA VAL A 320 -11.66 -5.76 2.58
C VAL A 320 -11.03 -4.42 2.96
N GLY A 321 -9.74 -4.24 2.67
CA GLY A 321 -9.00 -3.01 2.94
C GLY A 321 -8.33 -2.95 4.32
N GLU A 322 -8.33 -4.04 5.09
CA GLU A 322 -7.46 -4.18 6.26
C GLU A 322 -5.99 -4.00 5.87
N THR A 323 -5.22 -3.35 6.76
CA THR A 323 -3.79 -3.17 6.57
C THR A 323 -2.99 -4.36 7.15
N SER A 324 -1.68 -4.31 6.96
CA SER A 324 -0.76 -5.30 7.50
C SER A 324 -0.78 -5.38 9.03
N LEU A 325 -1.24 -4.34 9.73
CA LEU A 325 -1.33 -4.35 11.18
C LEU A 325 -2.41 -5.33 11.67
N LEU A 326 -3.61 -5.32 11.08
CA LEU A 326 -4.64 -6.34 11.35
C LEU A 326 -4.23 -7.73 10.87
N THR A 327 -3.57 -7.82 9.71
CA THR A 327 -2.98 -9.11 9.25
C THR A 327 -2.01 -9.67 10.28
N ARG A 328 -1.18 -8.83 10.92
CA ARG A 328 -0.24 -9.25 11.97
C ARG A 328 -0.96 -9.79 13.22
N ALA A 329 -2.04 -9.13 13.65
CA ALA A 329 -2.87 -9.62 14.75
C ALA A 329 -3.59 -10.93 14.38
N ALA A 330 -4.07 -11.04 13.14
CA ALA A 330 -4.71 -12.25 12.63
C ALA A 330 -3.77 -13.48 12.66
N LEU A 331 -2.47 -13.28 12.39
CA LEU A 331 -1.47 -14.36 12.51
C LEU A 331 -1.30 -14.88 13.93
N ILE A 332 -1.45 -14.02 14.95
CA ILE A 332 -1.42 -14.44 16.35
C ILE A 332 -2.63 -15.36 16.66
N ALA A 333 -3.82 -14.95 16.24
CA ALA A 333 -5.03 -15.75 16.41
C ALA A 333 -4.95 -17.08 15.63
N ALA A 334 -4.37 -17.07 14.44
CA ALA A 334 -4.16 -18.27 13.64
C ALA A 334 -3.19 -19.24 14.30
N SER A 335 -2.11 -18.74 14.86
CA SER A 335 -1.17 -19.54 15.63
C SER A 335 -1.85 -20.20 16.84
N ALA A 336 -2.69 -19.45 17.57
CA ALA A 336 -3.46 -19.97 18.69
C ALA A 336 -4.49 -21.03 18.27
N ALA A 337 -5.07 -20.91 17.06
CA ALA A 337 -5.99 -21.92 16.52
C ALA A 337 -5.28 -23.26 16.23
N GLY A 338 -4.00 -23.22 15.84
CA GLY A 338 -3.19 -24.42 15.63
C GLY A 338 -3.81 -25.39 14.61
N GLU A 339 -4.03 -26.65 15.00
CA GLU A 339 -4.60 -27.69 14.12
C GLU A 339 -6.08 -27.46 13.75
N SER A 340 -6.81 -26.65 14.51
CA SER A 340 -8.18 -26.27 14.17
C SER A 340 -8.24 -25.29 13.01
N LEU A 341 -7.11 -24.62 12.66
CA LEU A 341 -7.04 -23.68 11.55
C LEU A 341 -7.09 -24.42 10.22
N ILE A 342 -8.11 -24.12 9.42
CA ILE A 342 -8.28 -24.76 8.10
C ILE A 342 -8.04 -23.82 6.93
N ALA A 343 -8.13 -22.50 7.13
CA ALA A 343 -7.88 -21.52 6.09
C ALA A 343 -7.54 -20.13 6.68
N HIS A 344 -6.89 -19.32 5.87
CA HIS A 344 -6.61 -17.91 6.12
C HIS A 344 -7.16 -17.03 5.00
N GLU A 345 -7.64 -15.84 5.33
CA GLU A 345 -8.03 -14.81 4.36
C GLU A 345 -7.32 -13.50 4.70
N GLY A 346 -7.03 -12.67 3.69
CA GLY A 346 -6.35 -11.40 3.86
C GLY A 346 -4.91 -11.41 3.35
N ALA A 347 -4.02 -10.71 4.03
CA ALA A 347 -2.63 -10.52 3.65
C ALA A 347 -2.45 -10.01 2.20
N PHE A 348 -3.35 -9.11 1.80
CA PHE A 348 -3.26 -8.51 0.47
C PHE A 348 -2.17 -7.44 0.43
N GLY A 349 -1.90 -6.75 1.57
CA GLY A 349 -0.97 -5.66 1.64
C GLY A 349 -1.21 -4.69 0.47
N ASP A 350 -0.15 -4.33 -0.19
CA ASP A 350 -0.17 -3.45 -1.35
C ASP A 350 -0.73 -4.07 -2.64
N TYR A 351 -1.11 -5.35 -2.65
CA TYR A 351 -1.87 -5.88 -3.78
C TYR A 351 -3.27 -5.27 -3.88
N LEU A 352 -3.84 -4.84 -2.75
CA LEU A 352 -5.18 -4.30 -2.68
C LEU A 352 -5.19 -2.79 -2.38
N VAL A 353 -4.41 -2.33 -1.40
CA VAL A 353 -4.37 -0.93 -0.99
C VAL A 353 -3.27 -0.15 -1.72
N GLU A 354 -3.52 1.14 -2.00
CA GLU A 354 -2.54 1.99 -2.67
C GLU A 354 -1.35 2.34 -1.76
N ARG A 355 -1.62 2.51 -0.47
CA ARG A 355 -0.63 2.93 0.51
C ARG A 355 -0.84 2.23 1.84
N GLU A 356 0.19 1.57 2.31
CA GLU A 356 0.19 0.86 3.58
C GLU A 356 0.75 1.78 4.68
N PRO A 357 0.04 2.02 5.79
CA PRO A 357 0.57 2.83 6.90
C PRO A 357 1.43 2.04 7.88
N ALA A 358 1.57 0.74 7.69
CA ALA A 358 2.32 -0.18 8.54
C ALA A 358 3.43 -0.89 7.75
N GLU A 359 4.62 -1.00 8.35
CA GLU A 359 5.79 -1.70 7.80
C GLU A 359 6.31 -2.75 8.79
N PRO A 360 6.78 -3.93 8.33
CA PRO A 360 6.83 -4.39 6.93
C PRO A 360 5.44 -4.72 6.38
N MET A 361 5.24 -4.53 5.06
CA MET A 361 4.00 -4.93 4.42
C MET A 361 3.85 -6.44 4.39
N LEU A 362 2.72 -6.93 4.91
CA LEU A 362 2.39 -8.34 4.95
C LEU A 362 1.52 -8.71 3.75
N ARG A 363 2.05 -9.53 2.86
CA ARG A 363 1.34 -10.00 1.68
C ARG A 363 1.63 -11.47 1.39
N PHE A 364 0.66 -12.15 0.84
CA PHE A 364 0.85 -13.54 0.43
C PHE A 364 1.84 -13.63 -0.77
N GLY A 365 2.70 -14.63 -0.73
CA GLY A 365 3.66 -14.97 -1.78
C GLY A 365 3.25 -16.17 -2.62
N HIS A 366 4.24 -16.92 -3.10
CA HIS A 366 4.04 -18.15 -3.85
C HIS A 366 3.24 -19.17 -3.04
N LYS A 367 2.31 -19.89 -3.69
CA LYS A 367 1.35 -20.84 -3.08
C LYS A 367 0.43 -20.23 -2.02
N GLY A 368 0.22 -18.91 -2.07
CA GLY A 368 -0.53 -18.20 -1.05
C GLY A 368 0.12 -18.20 0.32
N LEU A 369 1.43 -18.50 0.41
CA LEU A 369 2.12 -18.55 1.69
C LEU A 369 2.56 -17.15 2.10
N LEU A 370 2.16 -16.76 3.31
CA LEU A 370 2.79 -15.68 4.04
C LEU A 370 3.71 -16.34 5.07
N ASN A 371 5.01 -16.20 4.85
CA ASN A 371 6.01 -16.76 5.73
C ASN A 371 6.81 -15.63 6.38
N LEU A 372 6.55 -15.39 7.64
CA LEU A 372 7.29 -14.43 8.45
C LEU A 372 8.63 -14.99 8.95
N SER A 373 8.89 -16.29 8.75
CA SER A 373 10.17 -16.93 9.08
C SER A 373 11.22 -16.81 7.97
N PHE A 374 10.85 -16.30 6.79
CA PHE A 374 11.83 -15.92 5.79
C PHE A 374 12.36 -14.52 6.11
N PRO A 375 13.69 -14.37 6.20
CA PRO A 375 14.27 -13.06 6.36
C PRO A 375 13.82 -12.18 5.19
N TYR A 376 13.19 -11.05 5.48
CA TYR A 376 13.02 -10.01 4.50
C TYR A 376 14.42 -9.46 4.21
N TYR A 377 14.94 -9.83 3.05
CA TYR A 377 16.19 -9.26 2.57
C TYR A 377 15.86 -7.88 1.99
N TYR A 378 16.40 -6.84 2.59
CA TYR A 378 16.51 -5.57 1.89
C TYR A 378 17.99 -5.22 1.72
N LYS A 379 18.30 -4.79 0.53
CA LYS A 379 19.66 -4.46 0.14
C LYS A 379 19.94 -3.02 0.61
N THR A 380 20.86 -2.86 1.52
CA THR A 380 21.41 -1.54 1.86
C THR A 380 22.73 -1.33 1.12
N VAL A 381 23.23 -0.10 1.09
CA VAL A 381 24.57 0.23 0.55
C VAL A 381 25.68 -0.59 1.21
N GLN A 382 25.46 -1.06 2.43
CA GLN A 382 26.40 -1.86 3.23
C GLN A 382 26.22 -3.38 3.03
N GLY A 383 25.28 -3.82 2.20
CA GLY A 383 24.97 -5.22 1.94
C GLY A 383 23.54 -5.61 2.26
N LEU A 384 23.27 -6.91 2.17
CA LEU A 384 21.97 -7.48 2.54
C LEU A 384 21.77 -7.38 4.07
N LYS A 385 20.84 -6.52 4.49
CA LYS A 385 20.34 -6.56 5.87
C LYS A 385 19.22 -7.60 5.94
N VAL A 386 19.40 -8.54 6.84
CA VAL A 386 18.43 -9.56 7.18
C VAL A 386 17.67 -9.04 8.42
N ILE A 387 16.35 -8.91 8.35
CA ILE A 387 15.54 -8.81 9.57
C ILE A 387 15.39 -10.25 10.08
N PRO A 388 15.98 -10.60 11.23
CA PRO A 388 15.83 -11.94 11.78
C PRO A 388 14.35 -12.13 12.14
N THR A 389 13.77 -13.18 11.65
CA THR A 389 12.34 -13.51 11.80
C THR A 389 11.97 -14.04 13.17
N GLU A 390 12.95 -14.41 13.95
CA GLU A 390 12.78 -14.85 15.34
C GLU A 390 12.59 -13.69 16.31
N ASN A 391 12.79 -12.44 15.87
CA ASN A 391 12.63 -11.24 16.68
C ASN A 391 12.00 -10.12 15.83
N TRP A 392 10.68 -10.13 15.71
CA TRP A 392 9.93 -8.98 15.19
C TRP A 392 10.07 -7.73 16.06
N GLY A 393 10.84 -7.83 17.15
CA GLY A 393 11.00 -6.77 18.13
C GLY A 393 9.81 -6.65 19.08
N ALA A 394 9.81 -5.59 19.84
CA ALA A 394 8.76 -5.30 20.81
C ALA A 394 7.44 -4.90 20.12
N GLY A 395 6.32 -5.22 20.74
CA GLY A 395 4.99 -4.95 20.21
C GLY A 395 4.57 -5.96 19.15
N PHE A 396 3.86 -5.48 18.14
CA PHE A 396 3.57 -6.25 16.93
C PHE A 396 4.81 -6.41 16.02
N GLY A 397 5.93 -5.78 16.37
CA GLY A 397 7.15 -5.77 15.55
C GLY A 397 7.01 -4.96 14.26
N MET A 398 6.06 -4.04 14.23
CA MET A 398 5.77 -3.22 13.06
C MET A 398 6.10 -1.75 13.33
N GLN A 399 6.57 -1.05 12.30
CA GLN A 399 6.67 0.39 12.28
C GLN A 399 5.40 0.94 11.65
N CYS A 400 4.65 1.72 12.43
CA CYS A 400 3.40 2.31 11.97
C CYS A 400 3.51 3.84 12.01
N ARG A 401 2.78 4.47 11.09
CA ARG A 401 2.68 5.94 11.05
C ARG A 401 1.22 6.34 11.24
N MET A 402 0.98 7.45 11.94
CA MET A 402 -0.35 8.04 11.92
C MET A 402 -0.71 8.40 10.47
N PRO A 403 -1.94 8.09 10.02
CA PRO A 403 -2.37 8.59 8.73
C PRO A 403 -2.19 10.10 8.74
N ILE A 404 -1.42 10.60 7.79
CA ILE A 404 -1.36 12.03 7.52
C ILE A 404 -2.77 12.37 7.09
N VAL A 405 -3.49 13.15 7.90
CA VAL A 405 -4.75 13.75 7.47
C VAL A 405 -4.37 14.66 6.33
N TYR A 406 -4.94 14.41 5.17
CA TYR A 406 -4.59 15.06 3.91
C TYR A 406 -4.85 16.59 3.87
N ASP A 407 -5.13 17.22 5.01
CA ASP A 407 -5.31 18.68 5.12
C ASP A 407 -3.99 19.49 5.08
N ASP A 408 -2.84 18.84 5.17
CA ASP A 408 -1.55 19.51 5.27
C ASP A 408 -0.69 19.40 3.99
N GLY A 409 -1.28 19.56 2.80
CA GLY A 409 -0.54 19.61 1.54
C GLY A 409 -0.22 18.27 0.89
N SER A 410 -0.86 17.19 1.33
CA SER A 410 -0.81 15.91 0.63
C SER A 410 -1.52 16.00 -0.72
N PRO A 411 -0.99 15.38 -1.78
CA PRO A 411 -1.54 15.53 -3.11
C PRO A 411 -2.92 14.86 -3.21
N GLU A 412 -3.89 15.60 -3.70
CA GLU A 412 -5.10 14.98 -4.20
C GLU A 412 -4.76 14.19 -5.47
N VAL A 413 -5.31 12.99 -5.60
CA VAL A 413 -5.14 12.15 -6.78
C VAL A 413 -6.39 12.24 -7.64
N HIS A 414 -6.20 12.71 -8.85
CA HIS A 414 -7.25 12.84 -9.87
C HIS A 414 -6.91 12.01 -11.10
N PHE A 415 -7.81 12.00 -12.08
CA PHE A 415 -7.51 11.43 -13.39
C PHE A 415 -8.08 12.30 -14.52
N LEU A 416 -7.39 12.30 -15.66
CA LEU A 416 -7.83 12.91 -16.89
C LEU A 416 -8.10 11.83 -17.94
N ASN A 417 -9.28 11.87 -18.58
CA ASN A 417 -9.60 10.97 -19.67
C ASN A 417 -8.93 11.45 -20.96
N MET A 418 -8.16 10.58 -21.58
CA MET A 418 -7.53 10.82 -22.87
C MET A 418 -8.50 10.52 -24.03
N PRO A 419 -8.24 11.01 -25.25
CA PRO A 419 -9.12 10.79 -26.40
C PRO A 419 -9.37 9.31 -26.73
N ASP A 420 -8.44 8.42 -26.41
CA ASP A 420 -8.53 6.98 -26.57
C ASP A 420 -9.20 6.27 -25.37
N ASN A 421 -9.88 7.02 -24.50
CA ASN A 421 -10.50 6.55 -23.26
C ASN A 421 -9.51 6.00 -22.22
N TYR A 422 -8.21 6.21 -22.39
CA TYR A 422 -7.23 5.89 -21.37
C TYR A 422 -7.32 6.90 -20.24
N LYS A 423 -7.19 6.45 -18.98
CA LYS A 423 -7.21 7.31 -17.79
C LYS A 423 -5.78 7.56 -17.33
N ILE A 424 -5.36 8.81 -17.36
CA ILE A 424 -4.08 9.24 -16.79
C ILE A 424 -4.32 9.82 -15.41
N HIS A 425 -3.75 9.20 -14.39
CA HIS A 425 -3.77 9.71 -13.02
C HIS A 425 -2.75 10.82 -12.85
N TYR A 426 -3.07 11.81 -12.02
CA TYR A 426 -2.14 12.87 -11.65
C TYR A 426 -2.35 13.28 -10.19
N ARG A 427 -1.28 13.78 -9.58
CA ARG A 427 -1.27 14.36 -8.24
C ARG A 427 -1.21 15.87 -8.34
N ILE A 428 -1.94 16.56 -7.45
CA ILE A 428 -1.96 18.00 -7.35
C ILE A 428 -1.64 18.42 -5.90
N TRP A 429 -0.68 19.31 -5.73
CA TRP A 429 -0.32 19.97 -4.48
C TRP A 429 -0.66 21.43 -4.59
N GLY A 430 -1.73 21.87 -3.98
CA GLY A 430 -2.20 23.24 -3.98
C GLY A 430 -3.59 23.42 -4.56
N LYS A 431 -3.87 24.63 -5.04
CA LYS A 431 -5.17 25.00 -5.59
C LYS A 431 -5.38 24.42 -6.99
N THR A 432 -6.63 24.26 -7.38
CA THR A 432 -7.01 23.79 -8.73
C THR A 432 -7.00 24.90 -9.78
N GLU A 433 -6.79 26.17 -9.37
CA GLU A 433 -6.70 27.35 -10.22
C GLU A 433 -5.75 28.38 -9.63
N GLY A 434 -5.17 29.26 -10.46
CA GLY A 434 -4.25 30.29 -9.98
C GLY A 434 -3.37 30.91 -11.07
N GLU A 435 -2.38 31.72 -10.63
CA GLU A 435 -1.47 32.40 -11.54
C GLU A 435 -0.43 31.44 -12.13
N ASN A 436 0.21 30.61 -11.29
CA ASN A 436 1.31 29.77 -11.69
C ASN A 436 1.05 28.30 -11.34
N VAL A 437 1.29 27.41 -12.29
CA VAL A 437 1.35 25.95 -12.05
C VAL A 437 2.67 25.40 -12.58
N LEU A 438 3.31 24.55 -11.79
CA LEU A 438 4.46 23.74 -12.18
C LEU A 438 4.01 22.31 -12.44
N MET A 439 4.06 21.88 -13.69
CA MET A 439 3.81 20.49 -14.07
C MET A 439 5.14 19.73 -14.14
N ILE A 440 5.28 18.64 -13.39
CA ILE A 440 6.51 17.84 -13.31
C ILE A 440 6.28 16.45 -13.90
N LEU A 441 7.01 16.08 -14.94
CA LEU A 441 7.02 14.76 -15.54
C LEU A 441 8.10 13.91 -14.90
N HIS A 442 7.73 12.71 -14.44
CA HIS A 442 8.62 11.77 -13.77
C HIS A 442 9.53 10.99 -14.73
N GLY A 443 10.58 10.35 -14.20
CA GLY A 443 11.56 9.56 -14.92
C GLY A 443 11.11 8.15 -15.33
N GLY A 444 12.06 7.29 -15.71
CA GLY A 444 11.79 5.98 -16.33
C GLY A 444 11.00 5.01 -15.46
N MET A 445 11.60 4.47 -14.42
CA MET A 445 11.01 3.46 -13.54
C MET A 445 9.98 4.02 -12.55
N SER A 446 9.95 5.34 -12.39
CA SER A 446 9.23 6.07 -11.36
C SER A 446 7.77 6.39 -11.72
N HIS A 447 7.12 7.14 -10.86
CA HIS A 447 5.78 7.67 -11.03
C HIS A 447 5.63 9.04 -10.36
N SER A 448 4.47 9.70 -10.52
CA SER A 448 4.20 11.03 -9.99
C SER A 448 4.45 11.17 -8.48
N GLY A 449 4.24 10.13 -7.69
CA GLY A 449 4.49 10.13 -6.25
C GLY A 449 5.95 10.39 -5.85
N TRP A 450 6.92 10.10 -6.74
CA TRP A 450 8.33 10.39 -6.48
C TRP A 450 8.63 11.90 -6.51
N GLN A 451 7.68 12.72 -6.96
CA GLN A 451 7.82 14.16 -6.97
C GLN A 451 7.34 14.82 -5.67
N ALA A 452 6.75 14.04 -4.74
CA ALA A 452 6.17 14.55 -3.49
C ALA A 452 7.17 15.36 -2.63
N PRO A 453 8.41 14.92 -2.36
CA PRO A 453 9.36 15.70 -1.57
C PRO A 453 9.63 17.08 -2.16
N LEU A 454 9.86 17.17 -3.48
CA LEU A 454 10.08 18.42 -4.16
C LEU A 454 8.81 19.30 -4.19
N ALA A 455 7.66 18.72 -4.46
CA ALA A 455 6.39 19.44 -4.47
C ALA A 455 6.05 20.03 -3.10
N ASN A 456 6.28 19.28 -2.02
CA ASN A 456 6.09 19.75 -0.66
C ASN A 456 7.02 20.90 -0.29
N GLN A 457 8.29 20.86 -0.73
CA GLN A 457 9.24 21.97 -0.52
C GLN A 457 8.84 23.23 -1.30
N ILE A 458 8.45 23.08 -2.56
CA ILE A 458 7.93 24.20 -3.37
C ILE A 458 6.73 24.84 -2.68
N ARG A 459 5.78 24.04 -2.19
CA ARG A 459 4.58 24.52 -1.50
C ARG A 459 4.89 25.15 -0.15
N SER A 460 5.88 24.65 0.58
CA SER A 460 6.34 25.22 1.84
C SER A 460 6.93 26.62 1.65
N ILE A 461 7.75 26.80 0.60
CA ILE A 461 8.43 28.08 0.30
C ILE A 461 7.48 29.08 -0.39
N SER A 462 6.63 28.60 -1.28
CA SER A 462 5.71 29.43 -2.09
C SER A 462 4.31 28.78 -2.19
N PRO A 463 3.43 29.05 -1.19
CA PRO A 463 2.08 28.47 -1.17
C PRO A 463 1.17 28.85 -2.34
N ASP A 464 1.51 29.86 -3.14
CA ASP A 464 0.72 30.32 -4.29
C ASP A 464 1.02 29.55 -5.58
N ILE A 465 2.08 28.73 -5.60
CA ILE A 465 2.40 27.88 -6.75
C ILE A 465 1.77 26.51 -6.56
N THR A 466 0.93 26.12 -7.50
CA THR A 466 0.42 24.75 -7.57
C THR A 466 1.42 23.85 -8.28
N VAL A 467 1.65 22.65 -7.74
CA VAL A 467 2.46 21.62 -8.40
C VAL A 467 1.53 20.49 -8.87
N VAL A 468 1.70 20.06 -10.11
CA VAL A 468 0.95 18.95 -10.71
C VAL A 468 1.94 17.94 -11.27
N ALA A 469 1.76 16.67 -10.93
CA ALA A 469 2.58 15.58 -11.48
C ALA A 469 1.68 14.48 -12.03
N PRO A 470 1.59 14.28 -13.34
CA PRO A 470 0.90 13.13 -13.92
C PRO A 470 1.76 11.87 -13.86
N ASP A 471 1.11 10.72 -13.71
CA ASP A 471 1.70 9.43 -14.06
C ASP A 471 1.76 9.31 -15.58
N ARG A 472 2.93 9.04 -16.17
CA ARG A 472 3.00 8.79 -17.61
C ARG A 472 2.25 7.51 -17.96
N ARG A 473 1.77 7.40 -19.21
CA ARG A 473 1.09 6.18 -19.68
C ARG A 473 1.90 4.92 -19.32
N GLY A 474 1.23 3.89 -18.82
CA GLY A 474 1.87 2.64 -18.40
C GLY A 474 2.72 2.74 -17.14
N CYS A 475 2.63 3.83 -16.35
CA CYS A 475 3.37 4.01 -15.10
C CYS A 475 2.43 4.29 -13.92
N GLY A 476 2.92 4.10 -12.71
CA GLY A 476 2.24 4.48 -11.47
C GLY A 476 0.88 3.84 -11.27
N LEU A 477 -0.12 4.69 -11.05
CA LEU A 477 -1.52 4.27 -10.86
C LEU A 477 -2.24 3.90 -12.17
N ASN A 478 -1.62 4.18 -13.32
CA ASN A 478 -2.22 3.91 -14.60
C ASN A 478 -2.31 2.40 -14.90
N GLN A 479 -3.29 2.04 -15.72
CA GLN A 479 -3.47 0.66 -16.18
C GLN A 479 -2.35 0.25 -17.15
N ASN A 480 -2.20 -1.06 -17.38
CA ASN A 480 -1.24 -1.65 -18.31
C ASN A 480 0.20 -1.19 -18.06
N ARG A 481 0.67 -1.30 -16.80
CA ARG A 481 2.03 -0.88 -16.44
C ARG A 481 3.07 -1.54 -17.33
N GLY A 482 4.00 -0.71 -17.86
CA GLY A 482 5.03 -1.13 -18.80
C GLY A 482 4.64 -0.99 -20.28
N ASP A 483 3.38 -0.74 -20.61
CA ASP A 483 2.94 -0.47 -21.98
C ASP A 483 2.71 1.04 -22.19
N LEU A 484 3.56 1.66 -22.99
CA LEU A 484 3.51 3.09 -23.31
C LEU A 484 2.56 3.44 -24.46
N GLY A 485 1.98 2.45 -25.12
CA GLY A 485 1.08 2.67 -26.26
C GLY A 485 1.79 3.01 -27.58
N SER A 486 2.02 4.28 -27.86
CA SER A 486 2.78 4.76 -29.04
C SER A 486 3.47 6.09 -28.72
N VAL A 487 4.46 6.49 -29.53
CA VAL A 487 5.12 7.79 -29.42
C VAL A 487 4.12 8.94 -29.49
N GLN A 488 3.15 8.84 -30.39
CA GLN A 488 2.12 9.87 -30.52
C GLN A 488 1.27 9.96 -29.25
N THR A 489 0.77 8.83 -28.71
CA THR A 489 -0.09 8.84 -27.53
C THR A 489 0.62 9.37 -26.30
N VAL A 490 1.88 8.99 -26.03
CA VAL A 490 2.60 9.48 -24.85
C VAL A 490 2.90 10.96 -24.90
N ILE A 491 3.09 11.54 -26.07
CA ILE A 491 3.28 12.99 -26.22
C ILE A 491 1.93 13.71 -26.16
N GLU A 492 0.88 13.18 -26.77
CA GLU A 492 -0.47 13.74 -26.70
C GLU A 492 -1.01 13.74 -25.26
N ASP A 493 -0.72 12.72 -24.47
CA ASP A 493 -1.09 12.69 -23.04
C ASP A 493 -0.52 13.90 -22.28
N VAL A 494 0.73 14.26 -22.53
CA VAL A 494 1.36 15.46 -21.93
C VAL A 494 0.70 16.73 -22.43
N ILE A 495 0.47 16.85 -23.74
CA ILE A 495 -0.19 18.01 -24.35
C ILE A 495 -1.60 18.19 -23.78
N LYS A 496 -2.37 17.13 -23.64
CA LYS A 496 -3.73 17.17 -23.06
C LYS A 496 -3.73 17.64 -21.61
N HIS A 497 -2.73 17.24 -20.80
CA HIS A 497 -2.58 17.79 -19.46
C HIS A 497 -2.27 19.31 -19.47
N ILE A 498 -1.40 19.76 -20.37
CA ILE A 498 -1.10 21.18 -20.52
C ILE A 498 -2.35 21.97 -20.94
N GLU A 499 -3.12 21.45 -21.91
CA GLU A 499 -4.39 22.05 -22.35
C GLU A 499 -5.44 22.10 -21.22
N PHE A 500 -5.47 21.05 -20.38
CA PHE A 500 -6.34 21.02 -19.21
C PHE A 500 -5.94 22.09 -18.20
N LEU A 501 -4.66 22.19 -17.84
CA LEU A 501 -4.14 23.19 -16.89
C LEU A 501 -4.32 24.62 -17.38
N LYS A 502 -4.22 24.84 -18.69
CA LYS A 502 -4.41 26.18 -19.31
C LYS A 502 -5.79 26.79 -19.04
N LYS A 503 -6.79 25.97 -18.72
CA LYS A 503 -8.15 26.46 -18.42
C LYS A 503 -8.24 27.13 -17.07
N SER A 504 -7.32 26.82 -16.16
CA SER A 504 -7.37 27.24 -14.76
C SER A 504 -6.14 28.01 -14.29
N PHE A 505 -5.05 28.03 -15.09
CA PHE A 505 -3.81 28.69 -14.74
C PHE A 505 -3.32 29.65 -15.86
N ASN A 506 -2.84 30.81 -15.46
CA ASN A 506 -2.34 31.83 -16.42
C ASN A 506 -0.98 31.44 -16.97
N ARG A 507 -0.07 30.94 -16.12
CA ARG A 507 1.29 30.53 -16.45
C ARG A 507 1.55 29.09 -16.14
N ILE A 508 2.00 28.33 -17.13
CA ILE A 508 2.35 26.94 -17.02
C ILE A 508 3.87 26.80 -17.17
N HIS A 509 4.50 26.30 -16.13
CA HIS A 509 5.91 25.91 -16.10
C HIS A 509 6.00 24.39 -16.25
N LEU A 510 6.76 23.93 -17.24
CA LEU A 510 6.89 22.49 -17.51
C LEU A 510 8.25 21.99 -17.05
N ALA A 511 8.25 21.04 -16.13
CA ALA A 511 9.45 20.38 -15.65
C ALA A 511 9.48 18.91 -16.07
N GLY A 512 10.68 18.37 -16.25
CA GLY A 512 10.88 16.95 -16.47
C GLY A 512 12.13 16.46 -15.74
N TRP A 513 11.98 15.37 -14.99
CA TRP A 513 13.06 14.68 -14.31
C TRP A 513 13.50 13.46 -15.11
N CYS A 514 14.83 13.26 -15.30
CA CYS A 514 15.39 12.11 -15.99
C CYS A 514 14.78 11.95 -17.40
N GLN A 515 14.16 10.82 -17.69
CA GLN A 515 13.42 10.57 -18.92
C GLN A 515 12.25 11.55 -19.11
N GLY A 516 11.63 12.02 -18.01
CA GLY A 516 10.59 13.06 -18.08
C GLY A 516 11.04 14.34 -18.79
N ALA A 517 12.34 14.65 -18.75
CA ALA A 517 12.93 15.79 -19.47
C ALA A 517 12.83 15.63 -21.00
N GLN A 518 12.88 14.40 -21.51
CA GLN A 518 12.69 14.14 -22.94
C GLN A 518 11.26 14.48 -23.37
N TYR A 519 10.25 13.97 -22.63
CA TYR A 519 8.84 14.25 -22.89
C TYR A 519 8.51 15.75 -22.76
N ALA A 520 9.06 16.37 -21.71
CA ALA A 520 8.89 17.80 -21.48
C ALA A 520 9.45 18.64 -22.64
N SER A 521 10.62 18.28 -23.17
CA SER A 521 11.26 18.97 -24.30
C SER A 521 10.40 18.86 -25.58
N VAL A 522 9.88 17.66 -25.89
CA VAL A 522 9.03 17.45 -27.08
C VAL A 522 7.69 18.21 -26.95
N ALA A 523 7.05 18.13 -25.77
CA ALA A 523 5.80 18.85 -25.52
C ALA A 523 6.00 20.36 -25.57
N ALA A 524 7.09 20.90 -25.00
CA ALA A 524 7.42 22.32 -25.04
C ALA A 524 7.59 22.82 -26.47
N ALA A 525 8.24 22.03 -27.32
CA ALA A 525 8.41 22.39 -28.73
C ALA A 525 7.08 22.42 -29.51
N ARG A 526 6.13 21.55 -29.17
CA ARG A 526 4.79 21.48 -29.79
C ARG A 526 3.82 22.54 -29.25
N MET A 527 3.99 22.97 -27.99
CA MET A 527 3.09 23.89 -27.27
C MET A 527 3.69 25.29 -27.11
N ARG A 528 4.44 25.76 -28.12
CA ARG A 528 5.03 27.11 -28.13
C ARG A 528 3.95 28.18 -27.91
N GLY A 529 4.24 29.13 -27.01
CA GLY A 529 3.29 30.20 -26.65
C GLY A 529 2.29 29.82 -25.55
N THR A 530 2.23 28.55 -25.14
CA THR A 530 1.42 28.11 -24.00
C THR A 530 2.25 27.92 -22.73
N ILE A 531 3.48 27.44 -22.88
CA ILE A 531 4.39 27.14 -21.77
C ILE A 531 5.24 28.37 -21.49
N SER A 532 5.34 28.76 -20.22
CA SER A 532 6.08 29.95 -19.76
C SER A 532 7.57 29.70 -19.59
N SER A 533 7.96 28.49 -19.18
CA SER A 533 9.36 28.05 -19.05
C SER A 533 9.50 26.54 -19.08
N LEU A 534 10.70 26.06 -19.44
CA LEU A 534 11.08 24.65 -19.41
C LEU A 534 12.15 24.44 -18.33
N ILE A 535 11.97 23.38 -17.53
CA ILE A 535 12.86 23.02 -16.43
C ILE A 535 13.28 21.56 -16.59
N LEU A 536 14.58 21.32 -16.62
CA LEU A 536 15.17 19.99 -16.82
C LEU A 536 15.92 19.59 -15.55
N LEU A 537 15.47 18.53 -14.92
CA LEU A 537 16.07 17.97 -13.70
C LEU A 537 16.81 16.68 -14.09
N THR A 538 18.13 16.65 -13.91
CA THR A 538 19.00 15.53 -14.31
C THR A 538 18.56 14.92 -15.66
N PRO A 539 18.59 15.70 -16.76
CA PRO A 539 17.92 15.31 -18.00
C PRO A 539 18.55 14.08 -18.64
N GLY A 540 17.76 13.05 -18.82
CA GLY A 540 18.16 11.74 -19.37
C GLY A 540 18.39 11.76 -20.88
N PHE A 541 19.14 12.73 -21.41
CA PHE A 541 19.47 12.81 -22.83
C PHE A 541 20.60 11.84 -23.22
N PHE A 542 21.53 11.58 -22.31
CA PHE A 542 22.64 10.68 -22.51
C PHE A 542 22.90 9.86 -21.25
N TRP A 543 22.98 8.55 -21.43
CA TRP A 543 23.24 7.60 -20.35
C TRP A 543 24.74 7.49 -20.10
N ASN A 544 25.16 7.31 -18.86
CA ASN A 544 26.56 7.04 -18.54
C ASN A 544 26.97 5.63 -19.00
N GLU A 545 28.28 5.38 -19.03
CA GLU A 545 28.84 4.16 -19.60
C GLU A 545 28.45 2.90 -18.82
N ARG A 546 28.37 3.00 -17.49
CA ARG A 546 27.90 1.93 -16.61
C ARG A 546 26.46 1.53 -16.92
N PHE A 547 25.58 2.52 -17.02
CA PHE A 547 24.16 2.28 -17.32
C PHE A 547 23.95 1.72 -18.73
N ARG A 548 24.73 2.21 -19.72
CA ARG A 548 24.74 1.66 -21.09
C ARG A 548 25.11 0.18 -21.12
N SER A 549 26.13 -0.23 -20.33
CA SER A 549 26.54 -1.62 -20.26
C SER A 549 25.43 -2.51 -19.72
N VAL A 550 24.69 -2.05 -18.69
CA VAL A 550 23.56 -2.78 -18.10
C VAL A 550 22.41 -2.88 -19.09
N LEU A 551 22.08 -1.80 -19.80
CA LEU A 551 21.07 -1.81 -20.87
C LEU A 551 21.43 -2.77 -22.00
N SER A 552 22.68 -2.74 -22.47
CA SER A 552 23.16 -3.62 -23.54
C SER A 552 23.09 -5.10 -23.17
N ILE A 553 23.36 -5.44 -21.90
CA ILE A 553 23.18 -6.82 -21.40
C ILE A 553 21.70 -7.20 -21.39
N ALA A 554 20.82 -6.30 -20.94
CA ALA A 554 19.38 -6.55 -20.91
C ALA A 554 18.83 -6.73 -22.34
N GLU A 555 19.22 -5.89 -23.28
CA GLU A 555 18.87 -5.98 -24.70
C GLU A 555 19.33 -7.32 -25.28
N LYS A 556 20.55 -7.74 -25.00
CA LYS A 556 21.09 -9.03 -25.44
C LYS A 556 20.28 -10.21 -24.90
N ILE A 557 20.00 -10.21 -23.59
CA ILE A 557 19.15 -11.26 -22.96
C ILE A 557 17.79 -11.34 -23.67
N VAL A 558 17.20 -10.20 -23.98
CA VAL A 558 15.91 -10.12 -24.65
C VAL A 558 15.97 -10.66 -26.06
N MET A 559 17.01 -10.30 -26.82
CA MET A 559 17.20 -10.80 -28.19
C MET A 559 17.47 -12.32 -28.20
N ASP A 560 18.22 -12.82 -27.21
CA ASP A 560 18.43 -14.25 -27.03
C ASP A 560 17.14 -14.98 -26.68
N MET A 561 16.28 -14.41 -25.83
CA MET A 561 14.96 -14.94 -25.50
C MET A 561 14.02 -14.92 -26.71
N ILE A 562 13.96 -13.83 -27.47
CA ILE A 562 13.17 -13.72 -28.70
C ILE A 562 13.59 -14.82 -29.68
N SER A 563 14.87 -15.03 -29.86
CA SER A 563 15.43 -16.06 -30.72
C SER A 563 15.12 -17.47 -30.21
N ALA A 564 15.36 -17.75 -28.93
CA ALA A 564 15.15 -19.06 -28.31
C ALA A 564 13.69 -19.52 -28.31
N PHE A 565 12.75 -18.57 -28.12
CA PHE A 565 11.32 -18.86 -28.08
C PHE A 565 10.60 -18.59 -29.40
N ASN A 566 11.36 -18.25 -30.47
CA ASN A 566 10.80 -17.91 -31.79
C ASN A 566 9.65 -16.88 -31.73
N LEU A 567 9.83 -15.90 -30.80
CA LEU A 567 8.88 -14.83 -30.59
C LEU A 567 8.94 -13.88 -31.79
N LYS A 568 7.86 -13.72 -32.50
CA LYS A 568 7.82 -12.72 -33.58
C LYS A 568 7.84 -11.33 -32.94
N PRO A 569 8.65 -10.37 -33.47
CA PRO A 569 8.69 -8.98 -32.98
C PRO A 569 7.33 -8.27 -32.96
N GLU A 570 6.37 -8.76 -33.73
CA GLU A 570 5.00 -8.25 -33.81
C GLU A 570 4.10 -8.67 -32.64
N ARG A 571 4.49 -9.60 -31.80
CA ARG A 571 3.81 -9.89 -30.52
C ARG A 571 4.30 -8.91 -29.46
N ASN A 572 3.66 -7.75 -29.44
CA ASN A 572 3.97 -6.55 -28.65
C ASN A 572 3.84 -6.70 -27.12
N ASP A 573 3.49 -7.87 -26.61
CA ASP A 573 3.14 -8.08 -25.20
C ASP A 573 4.28 -8.69 -24.36
N ALA A 574 5.42 -9.03 -24.98
CA ALA A 574 6.57 -9.54 -24.22
C ALA A 574 7.16 -8.43 -23.35
N CYS A 575 7.15 -8.67 -22.04
CA CYS A 575 7.70 -7.74 -21.06
C CYS A 575 9.12 -8.16 -20.65
N ILE A 576 9.98 -7.16 -20.50
CA ILE A 576 11.36 -7.31 -20.03
C ILE A 576 11.55 -6.56 -18.71
N PRO A 577 12.41 -7.04 -17.81
CA PRO A 577 12.73 -6.30 -16.61
C PRO A 577 13.49 -5.02 -16.96
N ILE A 578 13.16 -3.92 -16.29
CA ILE A 578 13.94 -2.69 -16.34
C ILE A 578 15.18 -2.91 -15.49
N PRO A 579 16.41 -2.80 -16.06
CA PRO A 579 17.66 -3.16 -15.37
C PRO A 579 18.16 -2.01 -14.50
N MET A 580 17.32 -1.46 -13.62
CA MET A 580 17.65 -0.38 -12.71
C MET A 580 17.42 -0.81 -11.27
N GLU A 581 18.33 -0.44 -10.39
CA GLU A 581 18.25 -0.66 -8.95
C GLU A 581 18.10 0.67 -8.21
N ALA A 582 17.62 0.64 -6.96
CA ALA A 582 17.51 1.84 -6.13
C ALA A 582 18.84 2.59 -6.00
N THR A 583 19.97 1.84 -5.94
CA THR A 583 21.32 2.38 -5.86
C THR A 583 21.76 3.19 -7.09
N ASP A 584 21.09 3.07 -8.21
CA ASP A 584 21.34 3.93 -9.38
C ASP A 584 20.82 5.37 -9.16
N PHE A 585 19.78 5.51 -8.37
CA PHE A 585 19.11 6.78 -8.10
C PHE A 585 19.69 7.55 -6.92
N THR A 586 20.01 6.84 -5.83
CA THR A 586 20.45 7.42 -4.55
C THR A 586 21.34 6.46 -3.77
N LEU A 587 22.10 6.98 -2.80
CA LEU A 587 22.84 6.20 -1.81
C LEU A 587 22.38 6.45 -0.38
N ILE A 588 21.31 7.23 -0.21
CA ILE A 588 20.73 7.55 1.10
C ILE A 588 19.77 6.42 1.49
N ASP A 589 20.04 5.77 2.62
CA ASP A 589 19.31 4.58 3.08
C ASP A 589 17.78 4.77 3.09
N GLU A 590 17.28 5.91 3.56
CA GLU A 590 15.85 6.22 3.60
C GLU A 590 15.20 6.19 2.20
N TRP A 591 15.89 6.73 1.20
CA TRP A 591 15.38 6.77 -0.17
C TRP A 591 15.61 5.45 -0.92
N LEU A 592 16.66 4.68 -0.57
CA LEU A 592 16.83 3.31 -1.03
C LEU A 592 15.64 2.45 -0.59
N ASP A 593 15.32 2.49 0.71
CA ASP A 593 14.17 1.77 1.27
C ASP A 593 12.85 2.20 0.62
N PHE A 594 12.67 3.50 0.39
CA PHE A 594 11.48 4.01 -0.31
C PHE A 594 11.38 3.46 -1.74
N ILE A 595 12.47 3.51 -2.52
CA ILE A 595 12.48 3.05 -3.92
C ILE A 595 12.30 1.53 -3.99
N ASP A 596 12.99 0.76 -3.14
CA ASP A 596 12.91 -0.70 -3.15
C ASP A 596 11.51 -1.20 -2.79
N ASN A 597 10.84 -0.55 -1.84
CA ASN A 597 9.51 -0.90 -1.38
C ASN A 597 8.36 -0.23 -2.16
N ASP A 598 8.66 0.57 -3.18
CA ASP A 598 7.64 1.23 -3.98
C ASP A 598 7.00 0.26 -4.99
N ASN A 599 5.73 -0.06 -4.75
CA ASN A 599 4.96 -0.99 -5.58
C ASN A 599 4.35 -0.34 -6.83
N LEU A 600 4.39 0.97 -6.92
CA LEU A 600 3.95 1.72 -8.09
C LEU A 600 5.07 1.91 -9.10
N LYS A 601 6.34 1.62 -8.73
CA LYS A 601 7.44 1.66 -9.67
C LYS A 601 7.24 0.66 -10.81
N THR A 602 7.63 1.04 -12.00
CA THR A 602 7.55 0.17 -13.18
C THR A 602 8.80 -0.69 -13.23
N THR A 603 8.67 -1.98 -12.98
CA THR A 603 9.80 -2.94 -12.98
C THR A 603 9.90 -3.75 -14.27
N MET A 604 8.84 -3.76 -15.07
CA MET A 604 8.74 -4.49 -16.34
C MET A 604 8.23 -3.54 -17.42
N ILE A 605 8.78 -3.66 -18.62
CA ILE A 605 8.38 -2.85 -19.77
C ILE A 605 8.20 -3.73 -21.01
N THR A 606 7.24 -3.42 -21.89
CA THR A 606 7.08 -4.15 -23.14
C THR A 606 8.20 -3.82 -24.13
N LEU A 607 8.55 -4.78 -25.00
CA LEU A 607 9.53 -4.56 -26.07
C LEU A 607 9.17 -3.38 -26.97
N LYS A 608 7.88 -3.24 -27.28
CA LYS A 608 7.35 -2.08 -28.00
C LYS A 608 7.66 -0.76 -27.29
N SER A 609 7.52 -0.76 -25.97
CA SER A 609 7.78 0.45 -25.18
C SER A 609 9.25 0.87 -25.17
N VAL A 610 10.19 -0.08 -25.30
CA VAL A 610 11.62 0.25 -25.49
C VAL A 610 11.83 1.06 -26.76
N SER A 611 11.30 0.59 -27.89
CA SER A 611 11.38 1.32 -29.16
C SER A 611 10.73 2.71 -29.09
N ILE A 612 9.61 2.84 -28.35
CA ILE A 612 8.94 4.13 -28.12
C ILE A 612 9.86 5.08 -27.35
N MET A 613 10.58 4.56 -26.34
CA MET A 613 11.50 5.35 -25.54
C MET A 613 12.67 5.88 -26.38
N ASP A 614 13.24 5.06 -27.26
CA ASP A 614 14.31 5.46 -28.17
C ASP A 614 13.84 6.55 -29.13
N GLU A 615 12.69 6.40 -29.74
CA GLU A 615 12.12 7.40 -30.65
C GLU A 615 11.81 8.73 -29.93
N VAL A 616 11.27 8.68 -28.71
CA VAL A 616 11.06 9.88 -27.89
C VAL A 616 12.39 10.55 -27.53
N GLN A 617 13.44 9.80 -27.28
CA GLN A 617 14.78 10.34 -27.02
C GLN A 617 15.29 11.12 -28.25
N GLU A 618 15.21 10.54 -29.44
CA GLU A 618 15.62 11.21 -30.69
C GLU A 618 14.80 12.51 -30.95
N LEU A 619 13.47 12.43 -30.78
CA LEU A 619 12.61 13.60 -30.89
C LEU A 619 12.96 14.69 -29.87
N SER A 620 13.34 14.29 -28.65
CA SER A 620 13.74 15.23 -27.61
C SER A 620 15.03 15.96 -27.91
N TRP A 621 16.01 15.31 -28.55
CA TRP A 621 17.24 15.96 -29.02
C TRP A 621 16.95 17.05 -30.05
N LEU A 622 16.09 16.76 -31.00
CA LEU A 622 15.68 17.74 -32.02
C LEU A 622 14.88 18.91 -31.38
N ALA A 623 14.05 18.61 -30.42
CA ALA A 623 13.19 19.58 -29.75
C ALA A 623 14.00 20.56 -28.88
N ILE A 624 14.94 20.06 -28.06
CA ILE A 624 15.70 20.89 -27.14
C ILE A 624 16.69 21.83 -27.89
N GLN A 625 17.26 21.38 -28.99
CA GLN A 625 18.14 22.21 -29.84
C GLN A 625 17.42 23.43 -30.44
N LYS A 626 16.10 23.33 -30.60
CA LYS A 626 15.25 24.41 -31.13
C LYS A 626 14.47 25.12 -30.02
N ASN A 627 14.85 24.94 -28.75
CA ASN A 627 14.16 25.56 -27.62
C ASN A 627 14.33 27.08 -27.64
N THR A 628 13.21 27.79 -27.50
CA THR A 628 13.18 29.26 -27.40
C THR A 628 12.58 29.74 -26.08
N LEU A 629 12.11 28.80 -25.22
CA LEU A 629 11.58 29.13 -23.91
C LEU A 629 12.71 29.40 -22.92
N PRO A 630 12.47 30.22 -21.89
CA PRO A 630 13.36 30.32 -20.76
C PRO A 630 13.63 28.89 -20.20
N LEU A 631 14.91 28.56 -20.02
CA LEU A 631 15.37 27.21 -19.69
C LEU A 631 16.16 27.18 -18.38
N LEU A 632 15.74 26.35 -17.45
CA LEU A 632 16.54 25.96 -16.29
C LEU A 632 16.96 24.51 -16.46
N ALA A 633 18.27 24.22 -16.34
CA ALA A 633 18.76 22.85 -16.23
C ALA A 633 19.48 22.67 -14.89
N ILE A 634 19.12 21.61 -14.15
CA ILE A 634 19.76 21.23 -12.89
C ILE A 634 20.39 19.85 -13.07
N LEU A 635 21.69 19.75 -12.85
CA LEU A 635 22.48 18.52 -12.97
C LEU A 635 22.85 18.03 -11.56
N ALA A 636 22.88 16.71 -11.38
CA ALA A 636 23.40 16.08 -10.18
C ALA A 636 24.87 15.71 -10.37
N GLU A 637 25.77 16.20 -9.52
CA GLU A 637 27.23 16.00 -9.70
C GLU A 637 27.63 14.53 -9.62
N ASN A 638 26.96 13.75 -8.79
CA ASN A 638 27.23 12.31 -8.57
C ASN A 638 26.23 11.41 -9.31
N ASP A 639 25.73 11.85 -10.46
CA ASP A 639 24.77 11.11 -11.26
C ASP A 639 25.34 9.79 -11.77
N ARG A 640 24.65 8.67 -11.48
CA ARG A 640 25.06 7.33 -11.90
C ARG A 640 24.35 6.84 -13.16
N ILE A 641 23.33 7.58 -13.60
CA ILE A 641 22.49 7.23 -14.75
C ILE A 641 22.83 8.10 -15.96
N VAL A 642 22.97 9.40 -15.73
CA VAL A 642 23.17 10.41 -16.79
C VAL A 642 24.65 10.77 -16.96
N ASP A 643 25.09 10.86 -18.20
CA ASP A 643 26.40 11.39 -18.56
C ASP A 643 26.35 12.91 -18.65
N ASN A 644 26.61 13.59 -17.53
CA ASN A 644 26.59 15.03 -17.43
C ASN A 644 27.52 15.73 -18.43
N ASN A 645 28.68 15.14 -18.75
CA ASN A 645 29.61 15.73 -19.71
C ASN A 645 28.99 15.79 -21.11
N LYS A 646 28.35 14.72 -21.55
CA LYS A 646 27.64 14.69 -22.84
C LYS A 646 26.44 15.60 -22.84
N VAL A 647 25.69 15.65 -21.74
CA VAL A 647 24.57 16.60 -21.59
C VAL A 647 25.08 18.02 -21.73
N MET A 648 26.15 18.39 -21.00
CA MET A 648 26.76 19.74 -21.09
C MET A 648 27.26 20.08 -22.48
N GLN A 649 27.92 19.16 -23.15
CA GLN A 649 28.37 19.37 -24.54
C GLN A 649 27.19 19.59 -25.48
N PHE A 650 26.07 18.92 -25.22
CA PHE A 650 24.90 18.95 -26.09
C PHE A 650 24.03 20.19 -25.91
N ILE A 651 23.74 20.60 -24.65
CA ILE A 651 22.86 21.74 -24.37
C ILE A 651 23.60 22.98 -23.88
N GLY A 652 24.91 22.91 -23.62
CA GLY A 652 25.69 24.01 -23.01
C GLY A 652 25.63 25.34 -23.81
N HIS A 653 25.53 25.25 -25.12
CA HIS A 653 25.38 26.44 -25.99
C HIS A 653 24.08 27.22 -25.74
N LEU A 654 23.04 26.61 -25.20
CA LEU A 654 21.77 27.26 -24.84
C LEU A 654 21.91 28.19 -23.64
N PHE A 655 23.01 28.09 -22.89
CA PHE A 655 23.28 28.90 -21.70
C PHE A 655 24.38 29.96 -21.93
N SER A 656 24.94 30.04 -23.15
CA SER A 656 25.90 31.05 -23.56
C SER A 656 25.14 32.26 -24.14
N GLY A 657 25.08 33.37 -23.40
CA GLY A 657 24.45 34.63 -23.87
C GLY A 657 23.65 35.36 -22.80
N GLU A 658 23.12 36.54 -23.14
CA GLU A 658 22.27 37.37 -22.26
C GLU A 658 20.82 36.85 -22.15
N ASN A 659 20.58 35.57 -22.40
CA ASN A 659 19.26 34.96 -22.28
C ASN A 659 18.94 34.60 -20.82
N ARG A 660 17.67 34.33 -20.53
CA ARG A 660 17.19 33.95 -19.19
C ARG A 660 17.49 32.50 -18.82
N ASN A 661 18.35 31.81 -19.56
CA ASN A 661 18.66 30.43 -19.31
C ASN A 661 19.64 30.29 -18.15
N ARG A 662 19.41 29.28 -17.29
CA ARG A 662 20.25 29.01 -16.13
C ARG A 662 20.62 27.52 -16.09
N LEU A 663 21.88 27.27 -15.78
CA LEU A 663 22.42 25.96 -15.55
C LEU A 663 22.98 25.87 -14.12
N VAL A 664 22.59 24.88 -13.39
CA VAL A 664 22.97 24.67 -11.98
C VAL A 664 23.46 23.24 -11.80
N SER A 665 24.54 23.06 -11.04
CA SER A 665 24.98 21.73 -10.56
C SER A 665 24.76 21.63 -9.05
N ILE A 666 24.25 20.49 -8.60
CA ILE A 666 23.97 20.22 -7.19
C ILE A 666 24.73 18.93 -6.79
N GLU A 667 25.39 18.95 -5.64
CA GLU A 667 26.06 17.78 -5.07
C GLU A 667 25.02 16.77 -4.56
N SER A 668 24.59 15.87 -5.45
CA SER A 668 23.55 14.88 -5.22
C SER A 668 23.71 13.67 -6.15
N GLY A 669 23.06 12.56 -5.83
CA GLY A 669 22.78 11.46 -6.74
C GLY A 669 21.70 11.83 -7.76
N HIS A 670 21.33 10.86 -8.62
CA HIS A 670 20.37 11.08 -9.71
C HIS A 670 18.99 11.58 -9.23
N ALA A 671 18.53 11.12 -8.06
CA ALA A 671 17.23 11.48 -7.49
C ALA A 671 17.30 12.79 -6.68
N ILE A 672 17.67 13.90 -7.32
CA ILE A 672 17.83 15.21 -6.68
C ILE A 672 16.57 15.71 -5.96
N GLN A 673 15.39 15.34 -6.42
CA GLN A 673 14.10 15.66 -5.80
C GLN A 673 13.90 14.97 -4.44
N PHE A 674 14.68 13.93 -4.14
CA PHE A 674 14.71 13.27 -2.85
C PHE A 674 15.82 13.89 -1.96
N GLU A 675 17.05 13.85 -2.45
CA GLU A 675 18.24 14.19 -1.68
C GLU A 675 18.37 15.67 -1.36
N LYS A 676 17.97 16.52 -2.30
CA LYS A 676 18.16 17.97 -2.27
C LYS A 676 16.88 18.75 -2.62
N SER A 677 15.74 18.24 -2.18
CA SER A 677 14.43 18.79 -2.52
C SER A 677 14.27 20.27 -2.20
N GLU A 678 14.85 20.77 -1.10
CA GLU A 678 14.81 22.18 -0.70
C GLU A 678 15.65 23.07 -1.62
N GLU A 679 16.87 22.64 -1.95
CA GLU A 679 17.78 23.36 -2.84
C GLU A 679 17.21 23.43 -4.27
N VAL A 680 16.72 22.30 -4.78
CA VAL A 680 16.05 22.21 -6.09
C VAL A 680 14.79 23.08 -6.13
N ALA A 681 13.96 23.05 -5.06
CA ALA A 681 12.78 23.91 -4.97
C ALA A 681 13.14 25.39 -5.01
N THR A 682 14.19 25.79 -4.30
CA THR A 682 14.68 27.17 -4.25
C THR A 682 15.15 27.64 -5.64
N GLU A 683 15.93 26.82 -6.37
CA GLU A 683 16.37 27.15 -7.72
C GLU A 683 15.20 27.28 -8.71
N ILE A 684 14.24 26.34 -8.65
CA ILE A 684 13.03 26.40 -9.47
C ILE A 684 12.22 27.66 -9.18
N LEU A 685 11.98 27.99 -7.90
CA LEU A 685 11.20 29.16 -7.52
C LEU A 685 11.87 30.47 -7.90
N ASN A 686 13.19 30.62 -7.71
CA ASN A 686 13.96 31.76 -8.13
C ASN A 686 13.85 31.96 -9.67
N PHE A 687 13.88 30.88 -10.41
CA PHE A 687 13.75 30.92 -11.87
C PHE A 687 12.32 31.29 -12.33
N ILE A 688 11.28 30.65 -11.76
CA ILE A 688 9.87 30.90 -12.11
C ILE A 688 9.45 32.31 -11.72
N LEU A 689 9.82 32.78 -10.51
CA LEU A 689 9.38 34.05 -9.94
C LEU A 689 10.30 35.23 -10.34
N GLN A 690 11.33 34.97 -11.13
CA GLN A 690 12.30 35.99 -11.60
C GLN A 690 12.99 36.72 -10.44
N ARG A 691 13.24 36.02 -9.33
CA ARG A 691 14.01 36.55 -8.21
C ARG A 691 15.51 36.44 -8.50
N ASP A 692 16.26 37.51 -8.19
CA ASP A 692 17.70 37.38 -8.22
C ASP A 692 18.17 36.30 -7.27
N PRO A 693 19.24 35.54 -7.60
CA PRO A 693 19.75 34.51 -6.71
C PRO A 693 20.15 35.18 -5.38
N VAL A 694 19.38 34.90 -4.33
CA VAL A 694 19.72 35.32 -2.97
C VAL A 694 21.07 34.68 -2.65
N LYS A 695 22.08 35.52 -2.32
CA LYS A 695 23.36 35.04 -1.80
C LYS A 695 23.09 34.24 -0.51
N LEU A 696 22.88 32.97 -0.59
CA LEU A 696 22.70 32.00 0.52
C LEU A 696 23.94 31.94 1.44
N SER A 697 24.99 32.78 1.18
CA SER A 697 26.22 32.79 1.96
C SER A 697 26.14 33.45 3.34
N SER A 698 25.03 34.07 3.74
CA SER A 698 25.01 34.87 4.99
C SER A 698 24.08 34.29 6.10
N VAL A 699 23.07 33.50 5.77
CA VAL A 699 22.14 32.98 6.79
C VAL A 699 22.62 31.65 7.39
N ASN A 700 23.17 30.75 6.60
CA ASN A 700 23.71 29.48 7.13
C ASN A 700 25.03 29.63 7.88
N LYS A 701 25.83 30.68 7.64
CA LYS A 701 27.02 30.94 8.46
C LYS A 701 26.70 31.43 9.87
N LYS A 702 25.51 31.93 10.15
CA LYS A 702 25.10 32.37 11.49
C LYS A 702 24.59 31.19 12.32
N LEU A 703 23.82 30.26 11.74
CA LEU A 703 23.33 29.09 12.43
C LEU A 703 24.44 28.07 12.75
N VAL A 704 25.39 27.87 11.84
CA VAL A 704 26.54 26.97 12.08
C VAL A 704 27.55 27.58 13.08
N ARG A 705 27.65 28.93 13.20
CA ARG A 705 28.48 29.58 14.22
C ARG A 705 27.89 29.50 15.64
N ASP A 706 26.58 29.51 15.76
CA ASP A 706 25.93 29.39 17.06
C ASP A 706 25.92 27.93 17.58
N ASP A 707 25.86 26.95 16.73
CA ASP A 707 25.96 25.53 17.10
C ASP A 707 27.41 25.12 17.47
N ASN A 708 28.41 25.69 16.79
CA ASN A 708 29.82 25.50 17.18
C ASN A 708 30.24 26.25 18.45
N ARG A 709 29.58 27.34 18.79
CA ARG A 709 29.83 28.02 20.09
C ARG A 709 29.22 27.22 21.25
N ARG A 710 28.10 26.53 21.07
CA ARG A 710 27.53 25.65 22.09
C ARG A 710 28.39 24.41 22.37
N LYS A 711 28.98 23.83 21.31
CA LYS A 711 29.86 22.64 21.43
C LYS A 711 31.26 22.97 22.03
N THR A 712 31.70 24.22 22.02
CA THR A 712 33.02 24.61 22.57
C THR A 712 32.91 24.99 24.06
N VAL A 713 31.72 25.32 24.54
CA VAL A 713 31.52 25.66 25.96
C VAL A 713 31.32 24.40 26.85
N GLU A 714 30.92 23.27 26.26
CA GLU A 714 30.78 21.99 26.99
C GLU A 714 32.09 21.15 27.05
N ARG A 715 33.19 21.61 26.43
CA ARG A 715 34.49 20.91 26.50
C ARG A 715 35.52 21.57 27.43
N THR A 716 35.15 22.62 28.18
CA THR A 716 36.06 23.29 29.12
C THR A 716 35.61 23.23 30.57
N SER A 717 34.70 22.31 30.89
CA SER A 717 34.35 21.99 32.29
C SER A 717 34.19 20.50 32.47
N LEU A 718 35.34 19.81 32.45
CA LEU A 718 35.60 18.53 33.15
C LEU A 718 37.12 18.36 33.20
#